data_e1b535385d6b32d1e551fc49ba38ec91
#
_entry.id   e1b535385d6b32d1e551fc49ba38ec91
#
_cell.length_a   1.000
_cell.length_b   1.000
_cell.length_c   1.000
_cell.angle_alpha   90.00
_cell.angle_beta   90.00
_cell.angle_gamma   90.00
#
_symmetry.space_group_name_H-M   'P 1'
#
loop_
_entity.id
_entity.type
_entity.pdbx_description
1 polymer ?
#
loop_
_entity_poly.entity_id
_entity_poly.type
_entity_poly.pdbx_seq_one_letter_code
_entity_poly.pdbx_strand_id
1 'polypeptide(L)'
;MAEESDREETITGATAVWRVAESHGVTHVFANPGTTEMHFVGAFESVRKIEPILTLHETVASGAADGYARVKKGSNVNIPGVTLLHLGPGLMNASANLHNAHRAGSSVVNVVGDMSTWHSGTDPILESSIADIAKINGAVVSSKVPAAIAADAKEAFVTATRYSTSPGASKVVTLIVPHDRSWERVSKVSVEDVIRGDASPLEQLNEDREQMSQHLQSPEQATTKGSVAERMHAQLTELLDEKEVPPPFTTKTTFRSIGLTSQSSIRYASMLREEFKLDIQPTIMYDYSLVWDLVLYIEDRLAIENKNSGGENSFSPASSPTRESADVGKKNTSHSHGLSEPVQKAINAFGKSFVKSILKSESGKVGVYLGGDAGIRENLERVCGIFRKLGISEDSIYVENAFSRIDRGGDLMVKRCPYFPRDAVATLASFETLVLVDAKKPVAMFGYKDQNFSSLIRQGEDDVWEIEAPPGGKLTDAFEAIETALEKKANVWRTDIADAKNDKHRERVTRAAKENTLRETSGKLTPAAMCGTIAKSQPENCVVVDESLTSGSMYWDATDAFSPQFTHLTLTGGAIGFGLSAAVGAAVADRSRKVIAFQADGSGLYDCQALWTMARYKLNVCVVICNNSSYNILNIENAMQRVEDANKTNVSKSLTSLGEPTIDWVTMAKSFGFRMATRCDTIESFQMVFQEAMEKNGDGPILVEAVL
;
A
#
# COMPACT_ATOMS: atom_id res chain seq x y z
N MET A 1 -7.65 -1.05 53.73
CA MET A 1 -7.34 -0.17 52.57
C MET A 1 -5.89 -0.37 52.15
N ALA A 2 -5.53 -1.58 51.76
CA ALA A 2 -4.18 -1.90 51.25
C ALA A 2 -4.21 -3.20 50.40
N GLU A 3 -5.23 -3.36 49.53
CA GLU A 3 -5.33 -4.53 48.62
C GLU A 3 -5.81 -4.13 47.21
N GLU A 4 -5.72 -2.85 46.85
CA GLU A 4 -6.17 -2.37 45.53
C GLU A 4 -5.03 -1.98 44.58
N SER A 5 -3.73 -2.18 44.96
CA SER A 5 -2.57 -1.64 44.21
C SER A 5 -1.91 -2.58 43.23
N ASP A 6 -2.27 -3.87 43.11
CA ASP A 6 -1.57 -4.84 42.26
C ASP A 6 -2.44 -5.55 41.21
N ARG A 7 -3.60 -5.01 40.85
CA ARG A 7 -4.27 -5.50 39.62
C ARG A 7 -3.56 -4.91 38.41
N GLU A 8 -2.82 -5.73 37.70
CA GLU A 8 -2.22 -5.38 36.41
C GLU A 8 -3.30 -4.77 35.49
N GLU A 9 -3.07 -3.51 35.03
CA GLU A 9 -4.02 -2.82 34.16
C GLU A 9 -4.08 -3.54 32.81
N THR A 10 -5.26 -4.06 32.47
CA THR A 10 -5.47 -4.78 31.22
C THR A 10 -6.31 -3.98 30.25
N ILE A 11 -6.08 -4.17 28.95
CA ILE A 11 -6.84 -3.58 27.83
C ILE A 11 -7.35 -4.68 26.90
N THR A 12 -8.32 -4.38 26.03
CA THR A 12 -8.76 -5.34 25.03
C THR A 12 -7.73 -5.49 23.91
N GLY A 13 -7.74 -6.64 23.23
CA GLY A 13 -6.88 -6.85 22.05
C GLY A 13 -7.11 -5.80 20.97
N ALA A 14 -8.36 -5.40 20.72
CA ALA A 14 -8.68 -4.31 19.78
C ALA A 14 -8.02 -2.98 20.19
N THR A 15 -8.05 -2.64 21.49
CA THR A 15 -7.36 -1.45 22.01
C THR A 15 -5.84 -1.56 21.84
N ALA A 16 -5.27 -2.75 22.02
CA ALA A 16 -3.84 -2.98 21.80
C ALA A 16 -3.43 -2.73 20.34
N VAL A 17 -4.20 -3.24 19.37
CA VAL A 17 -3.96 -3.00 17.93
C VAL A 17 -3.98 -1.49 17.63
N TRP A 18 -4.99 -0.74 18.11
CA TRP A 18 -5.06 0.70 17.85
C TRP A 18 -3.94 1.50 18.54
N ARG A 19 -3.47 1.10 19.73
CA ARG A 19 -2.32 1.73 20.38
C ARG A 19 -1.03 1.52 19.57
N VAL A 20 -0.84 0.34 19.03
CA VAL A 20 0.28 0.07 18.12
C VAL A 20 0.15 0.92 16.85
N ALA A 21 -1.04 1.02 16.24
CA ALA A 21 -1.28 1.89 15.10
C ALA A 21 -0.93 3.36 15.40
N GLU A 22 -1.40 3.88 16.56
CA GLU A 22 -1.07 5.23 17.02
C GLU A 22 0.44 5.46 17.14
N SER A 23 1.19 4.48 17.66
CA SER A 23 2.65 4.57 17.81
C SER A 23 3.39 4.64 16.47
N HIS A 24 2.76 4.17 15.37
CA HIS A 24 3.26 4.29 14.00
C HIS A 24 2.75 5.56 13.28
N GLY A 25 2.18 6.52 14.01
CA GLY A 25 1.74 7.80 13.47
C GLY A 25 0.38 7.75 12.76
N VAL A 26 -0.37 6.66 12.88
CA VAL A 26 -1.72 6.55 12.31
C VAL A 26 -2.65 7.51 13.03
N THR A 27 -3.36 8.34 12.27
CA THR A 27 -4.33 9.31 12.77
C THR A 27 -5.74 9.08 12.25
N HIS A 28 -5.91 8.25 11.22
CA HIS A 28 -7.20 7.96 10.62
C HIS A 28 -7.30 6.48 10.24
N VAL A 29 -8.51 5.91 10.36
CA VAL A 29 -8.84 4.55 9.91
C VAL A 29 -10.08 4.64 9.03
N PHE A 30 -10.01 4.15 7.79
CA PHE A 30 -11.14 4.09 6.87
C PHE A 30 -11.90 2.79 7.10
N ALA A 31 -13.15 2.89 7.53
CA ALA A 31 -13.88 1.75 8.05
C ALA A 31 -15.20 1.49 7.34
N ASN A 32 -15.44 0.23 7.02
CA ASN A 32 -16.77 -0.33 6.78
C ASN A 32 -16.87 -1.62 7.63
N PRO A 33 -17.11 -1.48 8.95
CA PRO A 33 -17.09 -2.60 9.87
C PRO A 33 -18.39 -3.41 9.82
N GLY A 34 -18.28 -4.70 10.15
CA GLY A 34 -19.43 -5.56 10.42
C GLY A 34 -19.48 -6.00 11.90
N THR A 35 -20.22 -7.08 12.16
CA THR A 35 -20.49 -7.54 13.54
C THR A 35 -19.26 -8.04 14.29
N THR A 36 -18.28 -8.60 13.60
CA THR A 36 -17.03 -9.10 14.19
C THR A 36 -16.02 -8.00 14.54
N GLU A 37 -16.21 -6.79 14.01
CA GLU A 37 -15.31 -5.66 14.25
C GLU A 37 -15.81 -4.71 15.34
N MET A 38 -16.92 -5.00 16.05
CA MET A 38 -17.52 -4.09 17.03
C MET A 38 -16.59 -3.76 18.20
N HIS A 39 -15.71 -4.66 18.60
CA HIS A 39 -14.70 -4.38 19.63
C HIS A 39 -13.65 -3.38 19.14
N PHE A 40 -13.28 -3.42 17.87
CA PHE A 40 -12.42 -2.41 17.24
C PHE A 40 -13.12 -1.05 17.17
N VAL A 41 -14.43 -1.03 16.84
CA VAL A 41 -15.22 0.20 16.84
C VAL A 41 -15.29 0.81 18.25
N GLY A 42 -15.58 0.00 19.28
CA GLY A 42 -15.61 0.45 20.66
C GLY A 42 -14.24 0.94 21.17
N ALA A 43 -13.15 0.34 20.70
CA ALA A 43 -11.80 0.69 21.14
C ALA A 43 -11.35 2.11 20.71
N PHE A 44 -11.98 2.73 19.71
CA PHE A 44 -11.70 4.13 19.34
C PHE A 44 -12.01 5.12 20.46
N GLU A 45 -12.94 4.80 21.37
CA GLU A 45 -13.21 5.62 22.55
C GLU A 45 -12.01 5.70 23.51
N SER A 46 -11.14 4.68 23.50
CA SER A 46 -9.94 4.58 24.34
C SER A 46 -8.69 5.12 23.65
N VAL A 47 -8.70 5.27 22.32
CA VAL A 47 -7.55 5.71 21.49
C VAL A 47 -7.96 6.94 20.69
N ARG A 48 -8.06 8.10 21.37
CA ARG A 48 -8.69 9.33 20.85
C ARG A 48 -7.89 10.07 19.76
N LYS A 49 -6.66 9.69 19.49
CA LYS A 49 -5.86 10.32 18.42
C LYS A 49 -6.14 9.72 17.04
N ILE A 50 -6.86 8.61 16.97
CA ILE A 50 -7.28 8.00 15.72
C ILE A 50 -8.74 8.37 15.44
N GLU A 51 -8.98 9.07 14.33
CA GLU A 51 -10.33 9.39 13.84
C GLU A 51 -10.81 8.29 12.88
N PRO A 52 -11.90 7.56 13.18
CA PRO A 52 -12.50 6.62 12.24
C PRO A 52 -13.31 7.36 11.17
N ILE A 53 -13.04 7.06 9.91
CA ILE A 53 -13.75 7.60 8.75
C ILE A 53 -14.68 6.52 8.20
N LEU A 54 -15.98 6.69 8.38
CA LEU A 54 -16.98 5.77 7.85
C LEU A 54 -17.08 5.88 6.33
N THR A 55 -16.97 4.74 5.66
CA THR A 55 -17.23 4.58 4.23
C THR A 55 -18.44 3.68 4.02
N LEU A 56 -19.15 3.83 2.90
CA LEU A 56 -20.37 3.02 2.62
C LEU A 56 -20.08 1.75 1.81
N HIS A 57 -18.82 1.50 1.49
CA HIS A 57 -18.36 0.30 0.80
C HIS A 57 -16.87 0.09 1.04
N GLU A 58 -16.40 -1.15 1.11
CA GLU A 58 -15.00 -1.47 1.42
C GLU A 58 -14.04 -1.08 0.29
N THR A 59 -14.52 -1.02 -0.96
CA THR A 59 -13.77 -0.41 -2.07
C THR A 59 -13.41 1.05 -1.78
N VAL A 60 -14.33 1.81 -1.18
CA VAL A 60 -14.07 3.20 -0.77
C VAL A 60 -13.05 3.24 0.37
N ALA A 61 -13.16 2.34 1.36
CA ALA A 61 -12.19 2.26 2.46
C ALA A 61 -10.77 2.02 1.95
N SER A 62 -10.60 1.01 1.08
CA SER A 62 -9.27 0.63 0.57
C SER A 62 -8.69 1.66 -0.39
N GLY A 63 -9.50 2.27 -1.28
CA GLY A 63 -9.05 3.36 -2.14
C GLY A 63 -8.69 4.62 -1.36
N ALA A 64 -9.44 4.95 -0.29
CA ALA A 64 -9.13 6.05 0.61
C ALA A 64 -7.83 5.80 1.40
N ALA A 65 -7.61 4.60 1.89
CA ALA A 65 -6.36 4.23 2.55
C ALA A 65 -5.15 4.36 1.61
N ASP A 66 -5.30 3.95 0.34
CA ASP A 66 -4.28 4.12 -0.70
C ASP A 66 -3.99 5.61 -0.97
N GLY A 67 -5.02 6.42 -1.25
CA GLY A 67 -4.89 7.86 -1.47
C GLY A 67 -4.24 8.59 -0.28
N TYR A 68 -4.66 8.24 0.94
CA TYR A 68 -4.08 8.75 2.18
C TYR A 68 -2.59 8.44 2.29
N ALA A 69 -2.21 7.17 2.10
CA ALA A 69 -0.83 6.72 2.19
C ALA A 69 0.06 7.43 1.16
N ARG A 70 -0.40 7.59 -0.08
CA ARG A 70 0.35 8.28 -1.14
C ARG A 70 0.60 9.74 -0.81
N VAL A 71 -0.36 10.44 -0.20
CA VAL A 71 -0.21 11.86 0.18
C VAL A 71 0.68 12.01 1.43
N LYS A 72 0.51 11.13 2.43
CA LYS A 72 1.33 11.14 3.67
C LYS A 72 2.78 10.72 3.47
N LYS A 73 3.10 10.08 2.35
CA LYS A 73 4.45 9.62 2.07
C LYS A 73 5.36 10.80 1.73
N GLY A 74 6.45 10.94 2.46
CA GLY A 74 7.55 11.87 2.19
C GLY A 74 8.86 11.10 2.06
N SER A 75 9.95 11.79 1.71
CA SER A 75 11.28 11.19 1.59
C SER A 75 11.77 10.52 2.90
N ASN A 76 11.29 10.99 4.05
CA ASN A 76 11.68 10.50 5.38
C ASN A 76 10.51 10.00 6.23
N VAL A 77 9.27 10.10 5.75
CA VAL A 77 8.05 9.75 6.49
C VAL A 77 7.21 8.80 5.66
N ASN A 78 6.79 7.69 6.25
CA ASN A 78 5.92 6.72 5.61
C ASN A 78 4.83 6.28 6.59
N ILE A 79 3.71 7.03 6.62
CA ILE A 79 2.55 6.72 7.46
C ILE A 79 1.59 5.87 6.63
N PRO A 80 1.22 4.67 7.07
CA PRO A 80 0.33 3.81 6.31
C PRO A 80 -1.11 4.31 6.33
N GLY A 81 -1.85 4.06 5.24
CA GLY A 81 -3.30 4.07 5.26
C GLY A 81 -3.80 2.83 5.99
N VAL A 82 -4.83 2.97 6.80
CA VAL A 82 -5.37 1.86 7.59
C VAL A 82 -6.84 1.67 7.29
N THR A 83 -7.26 0.41 7.08
CA THR A 83 -8.67 0.05 6.92
C THR A 83 -9.15 -0.84 8.06
N LEU A 84 -10.47 -0.83 8.32
CA LEU A 84 -11.16 -1.81 9.16
C LEU A 84 -12.28 -2.42 8.32
N LEU A 85 -12.15 -3.71 7.99
CA LEU A 85 -12.98 -4.42 7.00
C LEU A 85 -13.64 -5.64 7.61
N HIS A 86 -14.86 -5.95 7.11
CA HIS A 86 -15.67 -7.06 7.60
C HIS A 86 -15.33 -8.39 6.96
N LEU A 87 -14.58 -9.24 7.68
CA LEU A 87 -14.31 -10.63 7.30
C LEU A 87 -13.85 -10.79 5.81
N GLY A 88 -14.06 -11.98 5.25
CA GLY A 88 -13.77 -12.26 3.85
C GLY A 88 -14.60 -11.47 2.85
N PRO A 89 -15.94 -11.32 3.01
CA PRO A 89 -16.74 -10.49 2.12
C PRO A 89 -16.26 -9.06 2.00
N GLY A 90 -15.94 -8.39 3.11
CA GLY A 90 -15.42 -7.04 3.10
C GLY A 90 -14.03 -6.94 2.47
N LEU A 91 -13.15 -7.91 2.73
CA LEU A 91 -11.83 -7.95 2.09
C LEU A 91 -11.95 -8.21 0.57
N MET A 92 -12.89 -9.06 0.13
CA MET A 92 -13.16 -9.27 -1.30
C MET A 92 -13.66 -8.00 -1.98
N ASN A 93 -14.58 -7.26 -1.36
CA ASN A 93 -15.05 -5.97 -1.87
C ASN A 93 -13.92 -4.92 -1.97
N ALA A 94 -12.95 -4.95 -1.06
CA ALA A 94 -11.80 -4.04 -1.04
C ALA A 94 -10.73 -4.39 -2.09
N SER A 95 -10.71 -5.64 -2.60
CA SER A 95 -9.55 -6.23 -3.31
C SER A 95 -9.16 -5.47 -4.57
N ALA A 96 -10.09 -4.87 -5.31
CA ALA A 96 -9.78 -4.10 -6.52
C ALA A 96 -8.86 -2.91 -6.22
N ASN A 97 -9.18 -2.12 -5.19
CA ASN A 97 -8.34 -0.98 -4.78
C ASN A 97 -7.10 -1.42 -3.98
N LEU A 98 -7.13 -2.56 -3.28
CA LEU A 98 -5.92 -3.16 -2.71
C LEU A 98 -4.94 -3.61 -3.81
N HIS A 99 -5.44 -4.08 -4.96
CA HIS A 99 -4.59 -4.33 -6.13
C HIS A 99 -3.93 -3.04 -6.64
N ASN A 100 -4.68 -1.93 -6.74
CA ASN A 100 -4.12 -0.63 -7.08
C ASN A 100 -3.05 -0.19 -6.08
N ALA A 101 -3.30 -0.32 -4.77
CA ALA A 101 -2.35 0.00 -3.70
C ALA A 101 -1.08 -0.88 -3.77
N HIS A 102 -1.25 -2.18 -4.04
CA HIS A 102 -0.15 -3.12 -4.27
C HIS A 102 0.74 -2.66 -5.44
N ARG A 103 0.13 -2.31 -6.58
CA ARG A 103 0.86 -1.83 -7.77
C ARG A 103 1.53 -0.48 -7.54
N ALA A 104 0.95 0.37 -6.71
CA ALA A 104 1.49 1.66 -6.31
C ALA A 104 2.65 1.57 -5.30
N GLY A 105 2.85 0.42 -4.66
CA GLY A 105 3.76 0.29 -3.52
C GLY A 105 3.32 1.14 -2.33
N SER A 106 2.01 1.36 -2.19
CA SER A 106 1.43 2.13 -1.07
C SER A 106 1.45 1.33 0.21
N SER A 107 1.83 1.99 1.30
CA SER A 107 1.80 1.39 2.65
C SER A 107 0.36 1.34 3.15
N VAL A 108 -0.24 0.15 3.15
CA VAL A 108 -1.62 -0.06 3.61
C VAL A 108 -1.67 -1.22 4.59
N VAL A 109 -2.31 -1.01 5.73
CA VAL A 109 -2.61 -2.06 6.71
C VAL A 109 -4.12 -2.27 6.75
N ASN A 110 -4.58 -3.47 6.39
CA ASN A 110 -5.97 -3.86 6.52
C ASN A 110 -6.14 -4.61 7.84
N VAL A 111 -6.94 -4.09 8.75
CA VAL A 111 -7.39 -4.82 9.94
C VAL A 111 -8.69 -5.50 9.57
N VAL A 112 -8.70 -6.82 9.62
CA VAL A 112 -9.83 -7.65 9.17
C VAL A 112 -10.22 -8.58 10.31
N GLY A 113 -11.48 -8.57 10.70
CA GLY A 113 -12.02 -9.55 11.66
C GLY A 113 -12.02 -10.96 11.06
N ASP A 114 -12.07 -11.95 11.93
CA ASP A 114 -12.26 -13.35 11.55
C ASP A 114 -13.22 -14.02 12.51
N MET A 115 -13.65 -15.22 12.21
CA MET A 115 -14.44 -16.03 13.13
C MET A 115 -13.70 -16.22 14.45
N SER A 116 -14.45 -16.31 15.57
CA SER A 116 -13.84 -16.69 16.84
C SER A 116 -13.10 -17.99 16.72
N THR A 117 -11.95 -18.16 17.37
CA THR A 117 -11.09 -19.35 17.23
C THR A 117 -11.80 -20.66 17.53
N TRP A 118 -12.79 -20.63 18.42
CA TRP A 118 -13.63 -21.80 18.78
C TRP A 118 -14.79 -22.01 17.81
N HIS A 119 -15.08 -21.05 16.90
CA HIS A 119 -16.19 -21.12 15.93
C HIS A 119 -15.70 -21.35 14.49
N SER A 120 -14.45 -21.04 14.22
CA SER A 120 -13.81 -21.31 12.93
C SER A 120 -13.76 -22.79 12.64
N GLY A 121 -13.98 -23.18 11.39
CA GLY A 121 -14.02 -24.57 10.93
C GLY A 121 -15.37 -25.29 11.14
N THR A 122 -16.39 -24.57 11.67
CA THR A 122 -17.77 -25.11 11.76
C THR A 122 -18.65 -24.73 10.57
N ASP A 123 -18.04 -24.10 9.55
CA ASP A 123 -18.69 -23.62 8.33
C ASP A 123 -19.83 -22.60 8.58
N PRO A 124 -19.64 -21.58 9.43
CA PRO A 124 -20.63 -20.54 9.56
C PRO A 124 -20.73 -19.73 8.27
N ILE A 125 -21.88 -19.13 8.00
CA ILE A 125 -22.23 -18.51 6.72
C ILE A 125 -21.26 -17.44 6.21
N LEU A 126 -20.49 -16.79 7.09
CA LEU A 126 -19.51 -15.75 6.77
C LEU A 126 -18.06 -16.25 6.79
N GLU A 127 -17.84 -17.52 7.11
CA GLU A 127 -16.49 -18.09 7.11
C GLU A 127 -15.90 -18.11 5.69
N SER A 128 -14.64 -17.75 5.56
CA SER A 128 -13.91 -17.76 4.29
C SER A 128 -12.41 -17.85 4.53
N SER A 129 -11.64 -18.29 3.54
CA SER A 129 -10.17 -18.31 3.59
C SER A 129 -9.59 -16.91 3.47
N ILE A 130 -9.77 -16.06 4.52
CA ILE A 130 -9.34 -14.65 4.52
C ILE A 130 -7.86 -14.53 4.19
N ALA A 131 -7.02 -15.41 4.74
CA ALA A 131 -5.58 -15.40 4.48
C ALA A 131 -5.25 -15.64 3.00
N ASP A 132 -5.99 -16.49 2.28
CA ASP A 132 -5.73 -16.75 0.87
C ASP A 132 -6.18 -15.58 0.00
N ILE A 133 -7.31 -14.95 0.33
CA ILE A 133 -7.77 -13.70 -0.31
C ILE A 133 -6.72 -12.60 -0.11
N ALA A 134 -6.21 -12.44 1.10
CA ALA A 134 -5.23 -11.41 1.44
C ALA A 134 -3.89 -11.59 0.70
N LYS A 135 -3.40 -12.83 0.55
CA LYS A 135 -2.15 -13.16 -0.17
C LYS A 135 -2.11 -12.67 -1.60
N ILE A 136 -3.27 -12.52 -2.25
CA ILE A 136 -3.36 -12.01 -3.63
C ILE A 136 -2.82 -10.57 -3.71
N ASN A 137 -3.05 -9.77 -2.67
CA ASN A 137 -2.70 -8.36 -2.66
C ASN A 137 -1.45 -8.01 -1.82
N GLY A 138 -1.00 -8.90 -0.93
CA GLY A 138 0.16 -8.57 -0.11
C GLY A 138 0.51 -9.58 0.97
N ALA A 139 1.19 -9.10 2.01
CA ALA A 139 1.57 -9.91 3.15
C ALA A 139 0.38 -10.13 4.11
N VAL A 140 0.47 -11.21 4.89
CA VAL A 140 -0.57 -11.60 5.85
C VAL A 140 0.07 -11.82 7.21
N VAL A 141 -0.50 -11.22 8.23
CA VAL A 141 -0.20 -11.47 9.65
C VAL A 141 -1.50 -11.92 10.31
N SER A 142 -1.48 -13.08 10.98
CA SER A 142 -2.66 -13.62 11.67
C SER A 142 -2.42 -13.64 13.17
N SER A 143 -3.23 -12.91 13.94
CA SER A 143 -3.10 -12.81 15.40
C SER A 143 -3.97 -13.85 16.08
N LYS A 144 -3.42 -15.05 16.27
CA LYS A 144 -4.13 -16.20 16.86
C LYS A 144 -3.95 -16.33 18.37
N VAL A 145 -2.94 -15.69 18.96
CA VAL A 145 -2.59 -15.77 20.39
C VAL A 145 -2.83 -14.41 21.06
N PRO A 146 -3.61 -14.34 22.16
CA PRO A 146 -3.92 -13.06 22.80
C PRO A 146 -2.69 -12.25 23.20
N ALA A 147 -1.71 -12.89 23.83
CA ALA A 147 -0.48 -12.25 24.28
C ALA A 147 0.38 -11.70 23.13
N ALA A 148 0.23 -12.24 21.92
CA ALA A 148 1.00 -11.82 20.73
C ALA A 148 0.35 -10.66 19.96
N ILE A 149 -0.91 -10.30 20.25
CA ILE A 149 -1.69 -9.37 19.40
C ILE A 149 -0.99 -8.04 19.14
N ALA A 150 -0.30 -7.47 20.14
CA ALA A 150 0.44 -6.23 19.99
C ALA A 150 1.68 -6.40 19.11
N ALA A 151 2.39 -7.53 19.25
CA ALA A 151 3.56 -7.87 18.45
C ALA A 151 3.19 -8.15 17.00
N ASP A 152 2.11 -8.89 16.76
CA ASP A 152 1.56 -9.17 15.43
C ASP A 152 1.11 -7.87 14.75
N ALA A 153 0.43 -6.98 15.48
CA ALA A 153 0.08 -5.66 14.97
C ALA A 153 1.34 -4.87 14.60
N LYS A 154 2.36 -4.83 15.47
CA LYS A 154 3.64 -4.15 15.19
C LYS A 154 4.32 -4.73 13.95
N GLU A 155 4.34 -6.04 13.79
CA GLU A 155 4.87 -6.71 12.58
C GLU A 155 4.15 -6.24 11.33
N ALA A 156 2.82 -6.17 11.36
CA ALA A 156 2.02 -5.71 10.22
C ALA A 156 2.37 -4.25 9.85
N PHE A 157 2.44 -3.33 10.83
CA PHE A 157 2.78 -1.93 10.60
C PHE A 157 4.23 -1.75 10.13
N VAL A 158 5.19 -2.43 10.75
CA VAL A 158 6.60 -2.41 10.34
C VAL A 158 6.76 -2.94 8.91
N THR A 159 6.10 -4.06 8.59
CA THR A 159 6.16 -4.66 7.25
C THR A 159 5.58 -3.72 6.20
N ALA A 160 4.44 -3.06 6.46
CA ALA A 160 3.83 -2.11 5.54
C ALA A 160 4.69 -0.85 5.33
N THR A 161 5.41 -0.40 6.35
CA THR A 161 6.17 0.87 6.30
C THR A 161 7.64 0.70 5.95
N ARG A 162 8.15 -0.54 5.92
CA ARG A 162 9.56 -0.82 5.60
C ARG A 162 9.91 -0.31 4.20
N TYR A 163 11.05 0.36 4.10
CA TYR A 163 11.63 0.70 2.81
C TYR A 163 12.04 -0.59 2.11
N SER A 164 11.51 -0.83 0.91
CA SER A 164 11.85 -2.01 0.11
C SER A 164 13.06 -1.70 -0.76
N THR A 165 13.95 -2.67 -0.91
CA THR A 165 15.07 -2.62 -1.87
C THR A 165 14.64 -2.99 -3.29
N SER A 166 13.38 -3.45 -3.46
CA SER A 166 12.85 -3.81 -4.78
C SER A 166 11.76 -2.83 -5.17
N PRO A 167 11.90 -2.10 -6.29
CA PRO A 167 10.89 -1.20 -6.79
C PRO A 167 9.54 -1.89 -6.93
N GLY A 168 8.47 -1.24 -6.43
CA GLY A 168 7.11 -1.75 -6.49
C GLY A 168 6.88 -3.08 -5.75
N ALA A 169 7.68 -3.40 -4.73
CA ALA A 169 7.32 -4.45 -3.79
C ALA A 169 6.04 -4.05 -3.05
N SER A 170 5.15 -5.01 -2.82
CA SER A 170 3.91 -4.75 -2.10
C SER A 170 4.20 -4.31 -0.67
N LYS A 171 3.52 -3.24 -0.27
CA LYS A 171 3.48 -2.75 1.12
C LYS A 171 2.05 -2.84 1.68
N VAL A 172 1.18 -3.61 1.03
CA VAL A 172 -0.14 -3.96 1.53
C VAL A 172 0.01 -5.14 2.48
N VAL A 173 -0.47 -4.98 3.69
CA VAL A 173 -0.44 -6.02 4.74
C VAL A 173 -1.84 -6.19 5.29
N THR A 174 -2.29 -7.42 5.43
CA THR A 174 -3.57 -7.73 6.08
C THR A 174 -3.29 -8.36 7.44
N LEU A 175 -3.72 -7.67 8.50
CA LEU A 175 -3.74 -8.17 9.88
C LEU A 175 -5.10 -8.81 10.13
N ILE A 176 -5.12 -10.14 10.26
CA ILE A 176 -6.32 -10.92 10.53
C ILE A 176 -6.42 -11.13 12.05
N VAL A 177 -7.55 -10.71 12.62
CA VAL A 177 -7.79 -10.80 14.06
C VAL A 177 -9.09 -11.55 14.33
N PRO A 178 -9.04 -12.77 14.85
CA PRO A 178 -10.24 -13.50 15.27
C PRO A 178 -11.07 -12.69 16.27
N HIS A 179 -12.39 -12.82 16.20
CA HIS A 179 -13.32 -12.02 16.97
C HIS A 179 -13.07 -12.12 18.49
N ASP A 180 -12.82 -13.34 19.00
CA ASP A 180 -12.47 -13.54 20.41
C ASP A 180 -11.16 -12.84 20.80
N ARG A 181 -10.17 -12.79 19.94
CA ARG A 181 -8.91 -12.08 20.20
C ARG A 181 -9.10 -10.56 20.31
N SER A 182 -10.13 -10.02 19.65
CA SER A 182 -10.44 -8.59 19.72
C SER A 182 -10.99 -8.14 21.08
N TRP A 183 -11.71 -9.00 21.82
CA TRP A 183 -12.27 -8.67 23.14
C TRP A 183 -11.47 -9.20 24.32
N GLU A 184 -10.60 -10.19 24.14
CA GLU A 184 -9.77 -10.72 25.20
C GLU A 184 -8.88 -9.65 25.82
N ARG A 185 -8.60 -9.85 27.12
CA ARG A 185 -7.83 -8.88 27.90
C ARG A 185 -6.35 -9.21 27.84
N VAL A 186 -5.52 -8.22 27.53
CA VAL A 186 -4.06 -8.32 27.47
C VAL A 186 -3.43 -7.30 28.42
N SER A 187 -2.23 -7.61 28.92
CA SER A 187 -1.49 -6.71 29.78
C SER A 187 -1.17 -5.40 29.07
N LYS A 188 -1.56 -4.28 29.68
CA LYS A 188 -1.23 -2.95 29.16
C LYS A 188 0.27 -2.69 29.16
N VAL A 189 0.97 -3.16 30.21
CA VAL A 189 2.43 -3.03 30.33
C VAL A 189 3.11 -3.74 29.20
N SER A 190 2.74 -5.00 28.91
CA SER A 190 3.30 -5.76 27.79
C SER A 190 3.08 -5.05 26.43
N VAL A 191 1.92 -4.44 26.21
CA VAL A 191 1.65 -3.66 25.00
C VAL A 191 2.55 -2.43 24.90
N GLU A 192 2.74 -1.70 25.99
CA GLU A 192 3.64 -0.54 26.03
C GLU A 192 5.11 -0.93 25.81
N ASP A 193 5.55 -2.10 26.30
CA ASP A 193 6.89 -2.64 26.07
C ASP A 193 7.11 -2.98 24.60
N VAL A 194 6.11 -3.61 23.95
CA VAL A 194 6.14 -3.83 22.50
C VAL A 194 6.26 -2.50 21.73
N ILE A 195 5.50 -1.48 22.12
CA ILE A 195 5.53 -0.16 21.47
C ILE A 195 6.91 0.49 21.63
N ARG A 196 7.51 0.46 22.84
CA ARG A 196 8.82 1.07 23.12
C ARG A 196 9.98 0.32 22.45
N GLY A 197 9.80 -0.96 22.15
CA GLY A 197 10.86 -1.82 21.67
C GLY A 197 11.77 -2.32 22.80
N ASP A 198 11.36 -2.14 24.06
CA ASP A 198 12.01 -2.66 25.24
C ASP A 198 11.60 -4.14 25.39
N ALA A 199 12.47 -5.06 25.04
CA ALA A 199 12.26 -6.51 25.01
C ALA A 199 10.96 -6.93 24.29
N SER A 200 11.11 -7.41 23.09
CA SER A 200 9.98 -7.97 22.34
C SER A 200 9.41 -9.17 23.10
N PRO A 201 8.11 -9.23 23.40
CA PRO A 201 7.48 -10.50 23.79
C PRO A 201 7.75 -11.63 22.80
N LEU A 202 8.06 -11.28 21.53
CA LEU A 202 8.57 -12.20 20.52
C LEU A 202 10.01 -12.65 20.77
N GLU A 203 10.87 -11.83 21.35
CA GLU A 203 12.23 -12.26 21.76
C GLU A 203 12.16 -13.16 22.99
N GLN A 204 11.33 -12.82 23.98
CA GLN A 204 11.05 -13.71 25.11
C GLN A 204 10.32 -15.00 24.65
N LEU A 205 9.31 -14.91 23.81
CA LEU A 205 8.68 -16.08 23.19
C LEU A 205 9.64 -16.86 22.27
N ASN A 206 10.56 -16.19 21.59
CA ASN A 206 11.59 -16.84 20.77
C ASN A 206 12.76 -17.34 21.64
N GLU A 207 13.14 -16.65 22.70
CA GLU A 207 14.10 -17.14 23.69
C GLU A 207 13.53 -18.32 24.51
N ASP A 208 12.26 -18.27 24.88
CA ASP A 208 11.52 -19.40 25.46
C ASP A 208 11.38 -20.53 24.43
N ARG A 209 11.13 -20.23 23.16
CA ARG A 209 11.14 -21.19 22.03
C ARG A 209 12.54 -21.78 21.79
N GLU A 210 13.60 -20.99 21.85
CA GLU A 210 14.98 -21.45 21.68
C GLU A 210 15.48 -22.21 22.93
N GLN A 211 15.13 -21.80 24.14
CA GLN A 211 15.45 -22.49 25.37
C GLN A 211 14.69 -23.82 25.49
N MET A 212 13.41 -23.88 25.11
CA MET A 212 12.67 -25.13 24.99
C MET A 212 13.24 -26.03 23.88
N SER A 213 13.67 -25.46 22.75
CA SER A 213 14.32 -26.20 21.66
C SER A 213 15.70 -26.74 22.09
N GLN A 214 16.45 -26.01 22.92
CA GLN A 214 17.73 -26.46 23.48
C GLN A 214 17.56 -27.52 24.56
N HIS A 215 16.47 -27.48 25.34
CA HIS A 215 16.12 -28.54 26.30
C HIS A 215 15.75 -29.87 25.62
N LEU A 216 15.19 -29.81 24.41
CA LEU A 216 14.87 -30.98 23.58
C LEU A 216 16.13 -31.63 22.93
N GLN A 217 17.29 -30.94 22.96
CA GLN A 217 18.55 -31.45 22.41
C GLN A 217 19.48 -32.11 23.45
N SER A 218 19.14 -32.11 24.74
CA SER A 218 19.93 -32.80 25.78
C SER A 218 19.23 -34.09 26.21
N PRO A 219 19.84 -35.29 25.96
CA PRO A 219 19.20 -36.60 26.26
C PRO A 219 19.24 -37.06 27.70
N GLU A 220 19.57 -36.24 28.67
CA GLU A 220 19.69 -36.68 30.08
C GLU A 220 18.90 -35.76 31.01
N GLN A 221 17.74 -36.22 31.38
CA GLN A 221 16.88 -35.96 32.55
C GLN A 221 15.40 -35.64 32.15
N ALA A 222 14.64 -36.66 31.80
CA ALA A 222 13.19 -36.58 31.73
C ALA A 222 12.57 -37.72 32.55
N THR A 223 12.12 -37.41 33.75
CA THR A 223 11.10 -38.20 34.43
C THR A 223 10.01 -37.27 34.93
N THR A 224 9.12 -36.87 34.03
CA THR A 224 7.72 -36.52 34.27
C THR A 224 7.02 -36.27 32.94
N LYS A 225 5.95 -37.04 32.62
CA LYS A 225 5.03 -36.95 31.44
C LYS A 225 5.46 -36.00 30.33
N GLY A 226 5.89 -36.55 29.19
CA GLY A 226 6.46 -35.81 28.04
C GLY A 226 5.70 -34.55 27.64
N SER A 227 6.47 -33.55 27.20
CA SER A 227 5.92 -32.28 26.72
C SER A 227 4.88 -32.49 25.59
N VAL A 228 3.99 -31.52 25.35
CA VAL A 228 3.04 -31.60 24.25
C VAL A 228 3.76 -31.86 22.92
N ALA A 229 4.90 -31.21 22.70
CA ALA A 229 5.71 -31.40 21.50
C ALA A 229 6.23 -32.84 21.34
N GLU A 230 6.68 -33.48 22.41
CA GLU A 230 7.16 -34.89 22.39
C GLU A 230 6.04 -35.86 22.10
N ARG A 231 4.85 -35.63 22.68
CA ARG A 231 3.67 -36.46 22.46
C ARG A 231 3.17 -36.32 21.03
N MET A 232 3.17 -35.10 20.50
CA MET A 232 2.82 -34.83 19.09
C MET A 232 3.82 -35.47 18.12
N HIS A 233 5.11 -35.43 18.43
CA HIS A 233 6.15 -36.07 17.63
C HIS A 233 6.03 -37.60 17.64
N ALA A 234 5.73 -38.20 18.78
CA ALA A 234 5.51 -39.63 18.89
C ALA A 234 4.35 -40.11 18.03
N GLN A 235 3.24 -39.37 18.02
CA GLN A 235 2.09 -39.67 17.19
C GLN A 235 2.34 -39.48 15.70
N LEU A 236 3.15 -38.48 15.31
CA LEU A 236 3.59 -38.32 13.93
C LEU A 236 4.45 -39.49 13.47
N THR A 237 5.33 -39.97 14.34
CA THR A 237 6.16 -41.15 14.06
C THR A 237 5.33 -42.41 13.88
N GLU A 238 4.25 -42.56 14.64
CA GLU A 238 3.29 -43.67 14.49
C GLU A 238 2.47 -43.57 13.18
N LEU A 239 2.16 -42.34 12.76
CA LEU A 239 1.35 -42.09 11.56
C LEU A 239 2.13 -42.26 10.25
N LEU A 240 3.43 -41.87 10.25
CA LEU A 240 4.34 -41.98 9.12
C LEU A 240 5.06 -43.31 9.21
N ASP A 241 4.94 -44.20 8.20
CA ASP A 241 5.59 -45.51 8.19
C ASP A 241 7.05 -45.43 8.61
N GLU A 242 7.56 -46.47 9.32
CA GLU A 242 8.88 -46.57 10.01
C GLU A 242 10.12 -46.16 9.19
N LYS A 243 9.98 -45.79 7.92
CA LYS A 243 11.10 -45.39 7.04
C LYS A 243 11.42 -43.89 7.04
N GLU A 244 10.54 -43.03 7.56
CA GLU A 244 10.73 -41.59 7.61
C GLU A 244 10.39 -41.05 9.01
N VAL A 245 11.33 -41.17 9.96
CA VAL A 245 11.18 -40.52 11.26
C VAL A 245 11.16 -38.99 11.05
N PRO A 246 10.09 -38.27 11.42
CA PRO A 246 10.06 -36.84 11.26
C PRO A 246 11.21 -36.21 12.07
N PRO A 247 11.88 -35.17 11.55
CA PRO A 247 12.91 -34.47 12.28
C PRO A 247 12.33 -33.81 13.54
N PRO A 248 13.15 -33.54 14.55
CA PRO A 248 12.70 -32.78 15.73
C PRO A 248 12.08 -31.47 15.31
N PHE A 249 10.98 -31.07 15.96
CA PHE A 249 10.29 -29.82 15.63
C PHE A 249 11.18 -28.61 15.92
N THR A 250 11.30 -27.77 14.93
CA THR A 250 11.93 -26.44 15.07
C THR A 250 10.87 -25.37 14.86
N THR A 251 11.18 -24.13 15.22
CA THR A 251 10.30 -22.98 14.99
C THR A 251 9.97 -22.73 13.51
N LYS A 252 10.64 -23.45 12.59
CA LYS A 252 10.43 -23.38 11.12
C LYS A 252 9.82 -24.66 10.53
N THR A 253 9.57 -25.69 11.36
CA THR A 253 9.02 -26.96 10.88
C THR A 253 7.56 -26.78 10.49
N THR A 254 7.22 -27.04 9.21
CA THR A 254 5.84 -27.01 8.70
C THR A 254 5.31 -28.42 8.56
N PHE A 255 3.97 -28.60 8.65
CA PHE A 255 3.34 -29.90 8.41
C PHE A 255 3.64 -30.46 7.01
N ARG A 256 3.79 -29.60 6.03
CA ARG A 256 4.19 -29.97 4.67
C ARG A 256 5.64 -30.47 4.60
N SER A 257 6.56 -29.86 5.37
CA SER A 257 7.99 -30.24 5.37
C SER A 257 8.23 -31.61 6.01
N ILE A 258 7.31 -32.11 6.82
CA ILE A 258 7.35 -33.43 7.43
C ILE A 258 6.51 -34.48 6.67
N GLY A 259 6.08 -34.16 5.45
CA GLY A 259 5.44 -35.14 4.55
C GLY A 259 3.94 -35.40 4.78
N LEU A 260 3.24 -34.61 5.61
CA LEU A 260 1.80 -34.77 5.79
C LEU A 260 1.03 -34.40 4.53
N THR A 261 0.19 -35.33 4.05
CA THR A 261 -0.80 -35.12 3.00
C THR A 261 -2.13 -34.68 3.63
N SER A 262 -3.06 -34.17 2.81
CA SER A 262 -4.42 -33.80 3.30
C SER A 262 -5.12 -34.96 4.02
N GLN A 263 -4.94 -36.19 3.57
CA GLN A 263 -5.55 -37.36 4.17
C GLN A 263 -4.88 -37.77 5.50
N SER A 264 -3.54 -37.71 5.57
CA SER A 264 -2.81 -38.00 6.80
C SER A 264 -2.99 -36.87 7.82
N SER A 265 -3.20 -35.62 7.41
CA SER A 265 -3.52 -34.51 8.31
C SER A 265 -4.84 -34.71 9.07
N ILE A 266 -5.89 -35.18 8.40
CA ILE A 266 -7.18 -35.50 9.06
C ILE A 266 -7.00 -36.61 10.09
N ARG A 267 -6.22 -37.65 9.75
CA ARG A 267 -5.94 -38.76 10.67
C ARG A 267 -5.11 -38.30 11.87
N TYR A 268 -4.12 -37.44 11.63
CA TYR A 268 -3.31 -36.87 12.70
C TYR A 268 -4.13 -35.99 13.66
N ALA A 269 -5.04 -35.15 13.15
CA ALA A 269 -5.97 -34.39 13.98
C ALA A 269 -6.84 -35.28 14.88
N SER A 270 -7.26 -36.44 14.39
CA SER A 270 -8.01 -37.41 15.20
C SER A 270 -7.16 -38.03 16.30
N MET A 271 -5.90 -38.35 16.01
CA MET A 271 -4.95 -38.87 17.00
C MET A 271 -4.66 -37.82 18.10
N LEU A 272 -4.45 -36.56 17.73
CA LEU A 272 -4.26 -35.46 18.68
C LEU A 272 -5.51 -35.24 19.57
N ARG A 273 -6.72 -35.39 19.00
CA ARG A 273 -7.98 -35.31 19.76
C ARG A 273 -8.07 -36.40 20.83
N GLU A 274 -7.71 -37.62 20.48
CA GLU A 274 -7.72 -38.75 21.43
C GLU A 274 -6.64 -38.59 22.50
N GLU A 275 -5.44 -38.13 22.14
CA GLU A 275 -4.30 -38.00 23.03
C GLU A 275 -4.50 -36.88 24.05
N PHE A 276 -4.93 -35.70 23.60
CA PHE A 276 -5.02 -34.54 24.47
C PHE A 276 -6.42 -34.33 25.07
N LYS A 277 -7.42 -35.11 24.65
CA LYS A 277 -8.81 -34.99 25.07
C LYS A 277 -9.42 -33.60 24.76
N LEU A 278 -8.89 -32.94 23.77
CA LEU A 278 -9.35 -31.63 23.29
C LEU A 278 -10.20 -31.80 22.05
N ASP A 279 -11.15 -30.88 21.82
CA ASP A 279 -11.89 -30.83 20.57
C ASP A 279 -11.02 -30.18 19.47
N ILE A 280 -10.22 -31.02 18.82
CA ILE A 280 -9.29 -30.61 17.75
C ILE A 280 -9.98 -30.90 16.41
N GLN A 281 -10.14 -29.85 15.58
CA GLN A 281 -10.80 -29.97 14.29
C GLN A 281 -9.93 -30.72 13.26
N PRO A 282 -10.52 -31.46 12.32
CA PRO A 282 -9.77 -32.16 11.28
C PRO A 282 -8.91 -31.23 10.39
N THR A 283 -9.25 -29.95 10.34
CA THR A 283 -8.58 -28.92 9.53
C THR A 283 -7.45 -28.19 10.27
N ILE A 284 -7.19 -28.53 11.53
CA ILE A 284 -6.26 -27.80 12.43
C ILE A 284 -4.86 -27.56 11.82
N MET A 285 -4.33 -28.48 10.99
CA MET A 285 -3.03 -28.32 10.34
C MET A 285 -3.04 -27.31 9.21
N TYR A 286 -4.21 -26.91 8.71
CA TYR A 286 -4.33 -25.82 7.75
C TYR A 286 -4.38 -24.45 8.45
N ASP A 287 -4.89 -24.43 9.70
CA ASP A 287 -4.96 -23.23 10.52
C ASP A 287 -3.59 -22.89 11.13
N TYR A 288 -2.79 -23.90 11.44
CA TYR A 288 -1.45 -23.77 11.99
C TYR A 288 -0.44 -24.32 10.98
N SER A 289 0.14 -23.45 10.16
CA SER A 289 1.11 -23.85 9.13
C SER A 289 2.43 -24.37 9.71
N LEU A 290 2.80 -23.91 10.92
CA LEU A 290 3.95 -24.38 11.67
C LEU A 290 3.51 -25.39 12.74
N VAL A 291 4.25 -26.48 12.87
CA VAL A 291 3.99 -27.52 13.89
C VAL A 291 4.05 -26.91 15.30
N TRP A 292 4.96 -25.96 15.50
CA TRP A 292 5.15 -25.32 16.80
C TRP A 292 3.98 -24.45 17.23
N ASP A 293 3.30 -23.79 16.29
CA ASP A 293 2.11 -23.00 16.60
C ASP A 293 0.95 -23.89 17.08
N LEU A 294 0.85 -25.10 16.55
CA LEU A 294 -0.12 -26.10 17.04
C LEU A 294 0.25 -26.63 18.42
N VAL A 295 1.56 -26.79 18.72
CA VAL A 295 2.03 -27.17 20.07
C VAL A 295 1.56 -26.14 21.08
N LEU A 296 1.81 -24.87 20.84
CA LEU A 296 1.41 -23.77 21.72
C LEU A 296 -0.12 -23.68 21.90
N TYR A 297 -0.87 -23.88 20.84
CA TYR A 297 -2.34 -23.93 20.90
C TYR A 297 -2.83 -25.04 21.84
N ILE A 298 -2.26 -26.26 21.72
CA ILE A 298 -2.66 -27.40 22.57
C ILE A 298 -2.29 -27.13 24.03
N GLU A 299 -1.11 -26.56 24.29
CA GLU A 299 -0.67 -26.20 25.66
C GLU A 299 -1.59 -25.18 26.32
N ASP A 300 -2.00 -24.14 25.58
CA ASP A 300 -2.94 -23.11 26.07
C ASP A 300 -4.31 -23.72 26.39
N ARG A 301 -4.83 -24.58 25.52
CA ARG A 301 -6.10 -25.27 25.73
C ARG A 301 -6.09 -26.18 26.95
N LEU A 302 -5.01 -26.94 27.14
CA LEU A 302 -4.83 -27.78 28.31
C LEU A 302 -4.75 -26.98 29.62
N ALA A 303 -4.11 -25.80 29.57
CA ALA A 303 -4.03 -24.90 30.71
C ALA A 303 -5.40 -24.33 31.11
N ILE A 304 -6.25 -24.02 30.11
CA ILE A 304 -7.64 -23.55 30.32
C ILE A 304 -8.51 -24.64 30.91
N GLU A 305 -8.45 -25.88 30.40
CA GLU A 305 -9.23 -27.00 30.93
C GLU A 305 -8.83 -27.40 32.35
N ASN A 306 -7.51 -27.33 32.66
CA ASN A 306 -7.01 -27.56 34.01
C ASN A 306 -7.47 -26.48 34.99
N LYS A 307 -7.66 -25.22 34.58
CA LYS A 307 -8.23 -24.14 35.41
C LYS A 307 -9.74 -24.33 35.65
N ASN A 308 -10.45 -24.91 34.72
CA ASN A 308 -11.90 -25.14 34.81
C ASN A 308 -12.25 -26.42 35.59
N SER A 309 -11.29 -27.33 35.76
CA SER A 309 -11.47 -28.63 36.47
C SER A 309 -10.92 -28.67 37.89
N GLY A 310 -10.22 -27.62 38.38
CA GLY A 310 -9.55 -27.57 39.68
C GLY A 310 -10.29 -26.71 40.70
N GLY A 311 -11.15 -27.33 41.51
CA GLY A 311 -11.45 -26.81 42.85
C GLY A 311 -10.18 -26.85 43.74
N GLU A 312 -9.97 -25.75 44.46
CA GLU A 312 -9.11 -25.54 45.60
C GLU A 312 -7.93 -26.49 45.82
N ASN A 313 -6.70 -26.02 45.56
CA ASN A 313 -5.60 -26.31 46.48
C ASN A 313 -4.46 -25.26 46.30
N SER A 314 -4.14 -24.70 47.45
CA SER A 314 -3.12 -23.71 47.74
C SER A 314 -1.71 -24.09 47.28
N PHE A 315 -1.04 -23.19 46.56
CA PHE A 315 0.42 -23.16 46.48
C PHE A 315 0.94 -21.81 46.95
N SER A 316 1.75 -21.84 47.99
CA SER A 316 2.51 -20.71 48.52
C SER A 316 3.65 -20.33 47.56
N PRO A 317 3.94 -19.02 47.38
CA PRO A 317 5.02 -18.60 46.50
C PRO A 317 6.39 -18.78 47.19
N ALA A 318 7.31 -19.35 46.44
CA ALA A 318 8.72 -19.38 46.79
C ALA A 318 9.37 -17.99 46.57
N SER A 319 10.12 -17.58 47.57
CA SER A 319 10.84 -16.33 47.72
C SER A 319 11.80 -16.01 46.57
N SER A 320 11.66 -14.80 46.00
CA SER A 320 12.60 -14.18 45.06
C SER A 320 13.92 -13.77 45.74
N PRO A 321 15.07 -13.88 45.09
CA PRO A 321 16.32 -13.31 45.57
C PRO A 321 16.39 -11.80 45.25
N THR A 322 16.80 -11.05 46.24
CA THR A 322 17.09 -9.62 46.22
C THR A 322 18.14 -9.27 45.16
N ARG A 323 17.80 -8.30 44.28
CA ARG A 323 18.76 -7.67 43.37
C ARG A 323 19.47 -6.53 44.10
N GLU A 324 20.79 -6.62 44.18
CA GLU A 324 21.67 -5.49 44.47
C GLU A 324 21.68 -4.51 43.29
N SER A 325 21.53 -3.23 43.60
CA SER A 325 21.59 -2.11 42.69
C SER A 325 23.03 -1.86 42.20
N ALA A 326 23.27 -2.08 40.91
CA ALA A 326 24.42 -1.55 40.21
C ALA A 326 24.03 -0.31 39.43
N ASP A 327 24.63 0.81 39.80
CA ASP A 327 24.54 2.13 39.17
C ASP A 327 25.22 2.08 37.81
N VAL A 328 24.47 2.17 36.69
CA VAL A 328 25.03 2.28 35.36
C VAL A 328 24.53 3.58 34.74
N GLY A 329 25.50 4.48 34.58
CA GLY A 329 25.32 5.82 34.04
C GLY A 329 24.58 5.88 32.72
N LYS A 330 23.61 6.78 32.65
CA LYS A 330 22.90 7.18 31.43
C LYS A 330 23.87 7.65 30.35
N LYS A 331 24.11 6.84 29.35
CA LYS A 331 24.53 7.30 28.04
C LYS A 331 23.29 7.38 27.14
N ASN A 332 22.85 8.60 26.89
CA ASN A 332 21.97 8.91 25.77
C ASN A 332 22.68 8.56 24.47
N THR A 333 22.34 7.46 23.87
CA THR A 333 22.68 7.18 22.47
C THR A 333 21.41 7.38 21.64
N SER A 334 21.31 8.56 21.03
CA SER A 334 20.49 8.76 19.85
C SER A 334 20.96 7.79 18.77
N HIS A 335 20.19 6.77 18.45
CA HIS A 335 20.47 5.88 17.33
C HIS A 335 20.23 6.68 16.03
N SER A 336 21.29 7.27 15.49
CA SER A 336 21.36 7.63 14.08
C SER A 336 21.33 6.32 13.28
N HIS A 337 20.28 6.10 12.48
CA HIS A 337 20.19 5.00 11.54
C HIS A 337 21.18 5.25 10.37
N GLY A 338 22.44 5.01 10.56
CA GLY A 338 23.44 4.99 9.51
C GLY A 338 23.48 3.60 8.84
N LEU A 339 23.75 3.57 7.53
CA LEU A 339 23.99 2.33 6.80
C LEU A 339 25.17 1.57 7.41
N SER A 340 25.15 0.24 7.35
CA SER A 340 26.31 -0.57 7.75
C SER A 340 27.52 -0.24 6.86
N GLU A 341 28.72 -0.31 7.42
CA GLU A 341 29.96 0.04 6.70
C GLU A 341 30.12 -0.69 5.35
N PRO A 342 29.83 -2.01 5.22
CA PRO A 342 29.88 -2.70 3.92
C PRO A 342 28.89 -2.12 2.91
N VAL A 343 27.65 -1.80 3.32
CA VAL A 343 26.63 -1.20 2.44
C VAL A 343 27.04 0.19 1.99
N GLN A 344 27.55 1.02 2.91
CA GLN A 344 28.05 2.35 2.60
C GLN A 344 29.21 2.30 1.59
N LYS A 345 30.12 1.35 1.73
CA LYS A 345 31.23 1.15 0.78
C LYS A 345 30.73 0.72 -0.59
N ALA A 346 29.75 -0.19 -0.65
CA ALA A 346 29.18 -0.67 -1.90
C ALA A 346 28.46 0.47 -2.66
N ILE A 347 27.63 1.24 -1.99
CA ILE A 347 26.88 2.34 -2.63
C ILE A 347 27.82 3.48 -3.10
N ASN A 348 28.89 3.77 -2.36
CA ASN A 348 29.89 4.73 -2.78
C ASN A 348 30.68 4.26 -4.02
N ALA A 349 30.93 2.94 -4.15
CA ALA A 349 31.55 2.35 -5.34
C ALA A 349 30.60 2.42 -6.54
N PHE A 350 29.32 2.12 -6.31
CA PHE A 350 28.25 2.26 -7.31
C PHE A 350 28.20 3.71 -7.85
N GLY A 351 28.08 4.72 -6.97
CA GLY A 351 28.01 6.12 -7.39
C GLY A 351 29.20 6.56 -8.25
N LYS A 352 30.42 6.13 -7.91
CA LYS A 352 31.62 6.41 -8.73
C LYS A 352 31.56 5.74 -10.09
N SER A 353 31.13 4.49 -10.16
CA SER A 353 31.01 3.71 -11.41
C SER A 353 29.95 4.31 -12.33
N PHE A 354 28.77 4.61 -11.77
CA PHE A 354 27.64 5.25 -12.44
C PHE A 354 28.07 6.58 -13.08
N VAL A 355 28.60 7.53 -12.30
CA VAL A 355 29.03 8.85 -12.81
C VAL A 355 30.09 8.68 -13.90
N LYS A 356 31.05 7.77 -13.74
CA LYS A 356 32.08 7.52 -14.74
C LYS A 356 31.49 6.98 -16.05
N SER A 357 30.50 6.11 -15.98
CA SER A 357 29.82 5.55 -17.16
C SER A 357 29.00 6.62 -17.88
N ILE A 358 28.12 7.31 -17.16
CA ILE A 358 27.23 8.31 -17.77
C ILE A 358 28.01 9.47 -18.40
N LEU A 359 29.12 9.92 -17.80
CA LEU A 359 29.96 10.97 -18.39
C LEU A 359 30.64 10.55 -19.70
N LYS A 360 30.75 9.24 -19.99
CA LYS A 360 31.27 8.75 -21.28
C LYS A 360 30.18 8.71 -22.35
N SER A 361 28.92 8.62 -21.96
CA SER A 361 27.80 8.58 -22.89
C SER A 361 27.52 9.95 -23.49
N GLU A 362 27.01 9.99 -24.70
CA GLU A 362 26.48 11.21 -25.30
C GLU A 362 25.20 11.61 -24.58
N SER A 363 25.10 12.87 -24.12
CA SER A 363 24.02 13.35 -23.28
C SER A 363 22.60 13.21 -23.87
N GLY A 364 22.50 13.20 -25.19
CA GLY A 364 21.24 12.97 -25.91
C GLY A 364 20.83 11.51 -26.04
N LYS A 365 21.71 10.59 -25.65
CA LYS A 365 21.50 9.14 -25.74
C LYS A 365 21.24 8.47 -24.40
N VAL A 366 21.14 9.25 -23.34
CA VAL A 366 20.81 8.77 -22.00
C VAL A 366 19.38 9.16 -21.68
N GLY A 367 18.54 8.16 -21.44
CA GLY A 367 17.17 8.31 -20.93
C GLY A 367 17.10 8.00 -19.45
N VAL A 368 16.18 8.65 -18.74
CA VAL A 368 15.89 8.40 -17.32
C VAL A 368 14.43 8.01 -17.17
N TYR A 369 14.17 6.95 -16.43
CA TYR A 369 12.83 6.42 -16.22
C TYR A 369 12.52 6.35 -14.72
N LEU A 370 11.49 7.08 -14.29
CA LEU A 370 11.16 7.29 -12.89
C LEU A 370 9.95 6.44 -12.48
N GLY A 371 10.03 5.84 -11.30
CA GLY A 371 8.91 5.18 -10.63
C GLY A 371 8.93 5.43 -9.13
N GLY A 372 8.06 4.76 -8.40
CA GLY A 372 8.05 4.72 -6.95
C GLY A 372 8.24 6.08 -6.25
N ASP A 373 9.21 6.15 -5.36
CA ASP A 373 9.52 7.33 -4.54
C ASP A 373 10.30 8.41 -5.29
N ALA A 374 10.82 8.13 -6.49
CA ALA A 374 11.49 9.14 -7.32
C ALA A 374 10.55 10.28 -7.74
N GLY A 375 9.21 10.05 -7.75
CA GLY A 375 8.21 11.07 -8.03
C GLY A 375 7.92 12.05 -6.88
N ILE A 376 8.37 11.79 -5.66
CA ILE A 376 8.22 12.70 -4.52
C ILE A 376 9.08 13.94 -4.75
N ARG A 377 8.55 15.15 -4.50
CA ARG A 377 9.17 16.44 -4.84
C ARG A 377 10.66 16.53 -4.54
N GLU A 378 11.06 16.23 -3.32
CA GLU A 378 12.46 16.30 -2.88
C GLU A 378 13.36 15.35 -3.68
N ASN A 379 12.89 14.14 -3.96
CA ASN A 379 13.63 13.16 -4.75
C ASN A 379 13.68 13.57 -6.22
N LEU A 380 12.56 14.05 -6.77
CA LEU A 380 12.47 14.51 -8.16
C LEU A 380 13.41 15.68 -8.43
N GLU A 381 13.46 16.66 -7.53
CA GLU A 381 14.40 17.79 -7.61
C GLU A 381 15.87 17.33 -7.59
N ARG A 382 16.21 16.38 -6.71
CA ARG A 382 17.54 15.77 -6.67
C ARG A 382 17.89 15.04 -7.95
N VAL A 383 16.97 14.22 -8.46
CA VAL A 383 17.13 13.50 -9.75
C VAL A 383 17.40 14.52 -10.86
N CYS A 384 16.53 15.51 -11.04
CA CYS A 384 16.71 16.54 -12.08
C CYS A 384 18.06 17.27 -11.90
N GLY A 385 18.46 17.59 -10.66
CA GLY A 385 19.74 18.23 -10.34
C GLY A 385 20.95 17.37 -10.68
N ILE A 386 20.93 16.08 -10.35
CA ILE A 386 21.98 15.11 -10.67
C ILE A 386 22.16 15.01 -12.20
N PHE A 387 21.06 14.76 -12.92
CA PHE A 387 21.12 14.56 -14.38
C PHE A 387 21.45 15.85 -15.13
N ARG A 388 21.01 17.01 -14.64
CA ARG A 388 21.42 18.33 -15.15
C ARG A 388 22.95 18.51 -15.09
N LYS A 389 23.60 18.18 -13.97
CA LYS A 389 25.06 18.20 -13.84
C LYS A 389 25.76 17.25 -14.84
N LEU A 390 25.10 16.17 -15.22
CA LEU A 390 25.58 15.20 -16.22
C LEU A 390 25.28 15.63 -17.67
N GLY A 391 24.60 16.76 -17.90
CA GLY A 391 24.25 17.29 -19.21
C GLY A 391 22.97 16.69 -19.80
N ILE A 392 22.17 15.99 -18.99
CA ILE A 392 20.92 15.36 -19.38
C ILE A 392 19.77 16.31 -19.05
N SER A 393 18.97 16.66 -20.06
CA SER A 393 17.84 17.56 -19.89
C SER A 393 16.61 16.83 -19.38
N GLU A 394 15.68 17.57 -18.76
CA GLU A 394 14.36 17.07 -18.33
C GLU A 394 13.57 16.46 -19.49
N ASP A 395 13.85 16.87 -20.74
CA ASP A 395 13.28 16.31 -21.97
C ASP A 395 13.60 14.82 -22.17
N SER A 396 14.64 14.31 -21.50
CA SER A 396 15.05 12.90 -21.50
C SER A 396 14.63 12.14 -20.24
N ILE A 397 13.86 12.78 -19.34
CA ILE A 397 13.39 12.18 -18.10
C ILE A 397 11.90 11.84 -18.23
N TYR A 398 11.56 10.58 -18.04
CA TYR A 398 10.21 10.04 -18.17
C TYR A 398 9.76 9.43 -16.86
N VAL A 399 8.52 9.70 -16.45
CA VAL A 399 7.86 8.91 -15.39
C VAL A 399 7.08 7.76 -16.03
N GLU A 400 6.95 6.66 -15.32
CA GLU A 400 6.12 5.54 -15.74
C GLU A 400 4.67 5.99 -16.07
N ASN A 401 4.01 5.33 -17.01
CA ASN A 401 2.67 5.75 -17.45
C ASN A 401 1.65 5.68 -16.29
N ALA A 402 1.65 4.60 -15.54
CA ALA A 402 0.77 4.36 -14.40
C ALA A 402 1.51 4.65 -13.07
N PHE A 403 2.01 5.86 -12.92
CA PHE A 403 2.74 6.27 -11.73
C PHE A 403 1.83 6.37 -10.49
N SER A 404 2.37 6.05 -9.33
CA SER A 404 1.62 6.15 -8.07
C SER A 404 1.41 7.59 -7.63
N ARG A 405 2.49 8.38 -7.67
CA ARG A 405 2.54 9.80 -7.32
C ARG A 405 3.68 10.48 -8.05
N ILE A 406 3.42 11.70 -8.51
CA ILE A 406 4.46 12.62 -8.92
C ILE A 406 4.15 14.04 -8.46
N ASP A 407 5.11 14.70 -7.84
CA ASP A 407 5.00 16.10 -7.44
C ASP A 407 5.65 16.96 -8.53
N ARG A 408 4.84 17.52 -9.41
CA ARG A 408 5.26 18.23 -10.63
C ARG A 408 4.68 19.63 -10.74
N GLY A 409 4.88 20.28 -11.86
CA GLY A 409 4.49 21.67 -12.10
C GLY A 409 5.52 22.68 -11.62
N GLY A 410 5.31 23.95 -11.91
CA GLY A 410 6.33 24.99 -11.70
C GLY A 410 7.54 24.76 -12.61
N ASP A 411 8.70 24.56 -12.04
CA ASP A 411 9.96 24.44 -12.79
C ASP A 411 10.31 23.02 -13.25
N LEU A 412 9.56 21.99 -12.82
CA LEU A 412 9.83 20.60 -13.16
C LEU A 412 8.94 20.12 -14.32
N MET A 413 9.57 19.76 -15.44
CA MET A 413 8.90 19.42 -16.71
C MET A 413 9.30 18.04 -17.25
N VAL A 414 9.28 17.04 -16.38
CA VAL A 414 9.53 15.64 -16.80
C VAL A 414 8.36 15.12 -17.64
N LYS A 415 8.62 14.16 -18.54
CA LYS A 415 7.62 13.61 -19.45
C LYS A 415 6.94 12.40 -18.85
N ARG A 416 5.74 12.08 -19.35
CA ARG A 416 5.07 10.83 -19.08
C ARG A 416 5.37 9.81 -20.19
N CYS A 417 5.72 8.58 -19.83
CA CYS A 417 5.91 7.51 -20.81
C CYS A 417 4.58 7.25 -21.55
N PRO A 418 4.58 7.08 -22.89
CA PRO A 418 3.37 6.81 -23.64
C PRO A 418 2.63 5.56 -23.15
N TYR A 419 1.29 5.59 -23.25
CA TYR A 419 0.43 4.48 -22.85
C TYR A 419 0.55 3.28 -23.81
N PHE A 420 0.50 3.55 -25.12
CA PHE A 420 0.56 2.47 -26.12
C PHE A 420 1.98 1.93 -26.29
N PRO A 421 2.15 0.60 -26.27
CA PRO A 421 3.48 -0.04 -26.30
C PRO A 421 4.33 0.37 -27.50
N ARG A 422 3.71 0.56 -28.69
CA ARG A 422 4.43 1.00 -29.90
C ARG A 422 5.13 2.33 -29.70
N ASP A 423 4.41 3.29 -29.13
CA ASP A 423 4.94 4.64 -28.93
C ASP A 423 5.94 4.67 -27.77
N ALA A 424 5.68 3.89 -26.72
CA ALA A 424 6.60 3.72 -25.60
C ALA A 424 7.94 3.11 -26.04
N VAL A 425 7.91 2.03 -26.84
CA VAL A 425 9.12 1.42 -27.42
C VAL A 425 9.86 2.39 -28.32
N ALA A 426 9.16 3.14 -29.19
CA ALA A 426 9.78 4.13 -30.06
C ALA A 426 10.47 5.23 -29.26
N THR A 427 9.84 5.66 -28.15
CA THR A 427 10.39 6.67 -27.24
C THR A 427 11.65 6.16 -26.52
N LEU A 428 11.56 4.99 -25.87
CA LEU A 428 12.65 4.46 -25.06
C LEU A 428 13.81 3.93 -25.90
N ALA A 429 13.55 3.40 -27.10
CA ALA A 429 14.58 2.95 -28.03
C ALA A 429 15.42 4.09 -28.65
N SER A 430 15.02 5.34 -28.44
CA SER A 430 15.85 6.51 -28.86
C SER A 430 17.10 6.69 -27.99
N PHE A 431 17.15 6.05 -26.82
CA PHE A 431 18.26 6.11 -25.88
C PHE A 431 19.15 4.86 -26.02
N GLU A 432 20.47 5.06 -25.92
CA GLU A 432 21.47 3.99 -25.87
C GLU A 432 21.67 3.48 -24.44
N THR A 433 21.53 4.36 -23.45
CA THR A 433 21.59 4.04 -22.02
C THR A 433 20.29 4.45 -21.37
N LEU A 434 19.71 3.57 -20.56
CA LEU A 434 18.53 3.85 -19.76
C LEU A 434 18.85 3.76 -18.27
N VAL A 435 18.45 4.78 -17.50
CA VAL A 435 18.61 4.80 -16.05
C VAL A 435 17.23 4.68 -15.40
N LEU A 436 16.99 3.59 -14.72
CA LEU A 436 15.79 3.36 -13.92
C LEU A 436 16.02 3.92 -12.51
N VAL A 437 15.16 4.82 -12.05
CA VAL A 437 15.25 5.41 -10.71
C VAL A 437 14.01 5.01 -9.91
N ASP A 438 14.19 4.10 -8.97
CA ASP A 438 13.12 3.47 -8.18
C ASP A 438 11.97 2.95 -9.06
N ALA A 439 12.33 2.44 -10.22
CA ALA A 439 11.40 2.01 -11.26
C ALA A 439 11.67 0.57 -11.68
N LYS A 440 10.61 -0.18 -11.93
CA LYS A 440 10.70 -1.50 -12.58
C LYS A 440 11.07 -1.34 -14.05
N LYS A 441 11.70 -2.38 -14.61
CA LYS A 441 11.87 -2.47 -16.07
C LYS A 441 10.50 -2.33 -16.73
N PRO A 442 10.33 -1.35 -17.65
CA PRO A 442 9.05 -1.08 -18.27
C PRO A 442 8.59 -2.23 -19.16
N VAL A 443 7.34 -2.65 -18.95
CA VAL A 443 6.69 -3.73 -19.71
C VAL A 443 5.40 -3.22 -20.34
N ALA A 444 4.98 -3.86 -21.44
CA ALA A 444 3.71 -3.56 -22.08
C ALA A 444 2.53 -3.90 -21.15
N MET A 445 1.53 -3.02 -21.10
CA MET A 445 0.34 -3.25 -20.29
C MET A 445 -0.53 -4.38 -20.85
N PHE A 446 -0.61 -4.48 -22.18
CA PHE A 446 -1.37 -5.49 -22.92
C PHE A 446 -0.53 -6.07 -24.06
N GLY A 447 -0.87 -7.30 -24.48
CA GLY A 447 -0.36 -7.88 -25.71
C GLY A 447 -1.23 -7.51 -26.91
N TYR A 448 -0.60 -7.12 -28.02
CA TYR A 448 -1.29 -6.78 -29.27
C TYR A 448 -0.92 -7.78 -30.36
N LYS A 449 -1.90 -8.16 -31.20
CA LYS A 449 -1.76 -9.20 -32.23
C LYS A 449 -0.55 -9.00 -33.17
N ASP A 450 -0.27 -7.75 -33.52
CA ASP A 450 0.81 -7.37 -34.44
C ASP A 450 2.08 -6.86 -33.72
N GLN A 451 2.13 -6.93 -32.40
CA GLN A 451 3.21 -6.39 -31.57
C GLN A 451 3.60 -7.43 -30.51
N ASN A 452 4.47 -8.35 -30.93
CA ASN A 452 4.87 -9.50 -30.10
C ASN A 452 6.07 -9.12 -29.20
N PHE A 453 5.91 -8.12 -28.33
CA PHE A 453 6.90 -7.79 -27.30
C PHE A 453 6.22 -7.50 -25.96
N SER A 454 6.82 -8.00 -24.89
CA SER A 454 6.42 -7.73 -23.51
C SER A 454 7.24 -6.60 -22.88
N SER A 455 8.55 -6.54 -23.19
CA SER A 455 9.45 -5.47 -22.73
C SER A 455 9.31 -4.23 -23.61
N LEU A 456 9.27 -3.05 -22.98
CA LEU A 456 9.29 -1.77 -23.70
C LEU A 456 10.72 -1.26 -23.97
N ILE A 457 11.74 -1.92 -23.44
CA ILE A 457 13.14 -1.59 -23.67
C ILE A 457 13.81 -2.68 -24.52
N ARG A 458 14.71 -2.25 -25.39
CA ARG A 458 15.47 -3.12 -26.30
C ARG A 458 16.98 -3.13 -26.00
N GLN A 459 17.39 -2.35 -24.99
CA GLN A 459 18.77 -2.27 -24.53
C GLN A 459 19.23 -3.61 -23.96
N GLY A 460 20.51 -3.92 -24.12
CA GLY A 460 21.16 -5.02 -23.41
C GLY A 460 21.21 -4.77 -21.90
N GLU A 461 21.53 -5.79 -21.11
CA GLU A 461 21.62 -5.63 -19.66
C GLU A 461 22.69 -4.62 -19.24
N ASP A 462 23.79 -4.51 -19.99
CA ASP A 462 24.90 -3.58 -19.72
C ASP A 462 24.54 -2.11 -19.99
N ASP A 463 23.44 -1.84 -20.68
CA ASP A 463 22.99 -0.49 -21.07
C ASP A 463 21.91 0.05 -20.12
N VAL A 464 21.53 -0.71 -19.11
CA VAL A 464 20.52 -0.33 -18.10
C VAL A 464 21.18 -0.15 -16.74
N TRP A 465 21.00 1.04 -16.16
CA TRP A 465 21.41 1.34 -14.78
C TRP A 465 20.18 1.40 -13.89
N GLU A 466 20.27 0.83 -12.69
CA GLU A 466 19.21 0.84 -11.68
C GLU A 466 19.68 1.62 -10.45
N ILE A 467 18.96 2.68 -10.09
CA ILE A 467 19.17 3.48 -8.89
C ILE A 467 18.02 3.19 -7.93
N GLU A 468 18.31 2.46 -6.87
CA GLU A 468 17.34 1.97 -5.88
C GLU A 468 17.81 2.29 -4.46
N ALA A 469 16.90 2.19 -3.50
CA ALA A 469 17.27 2.25 -2.09
C ALA A 469 18.22 1.10 -1.74
N PRO A 470 19.36 1.35 -1.07
CA PRO A 470 20.25 0.27 -0.66
C PRO A 470 19.62 -0.56 0.48
N PRO A 471 20.09 -1.80 0.70
CA PRO A 471 19.60 -2.63 1.80
C PRO A 471 19.64 -1.92 3.15
N GLY A 472 18.48 -1.77 3.80
CA GLY A 472 18.34 -1.08 5.07
C GLY A 472 18.44 0.45 5.00
N GLY A 473 18.54 1.03 3.79
CA GLY A 473 18.64 2.46 3.54
C GLY A 473 17.42 3.02 2.78
N LYS A 474 17.58 4.25 2.31
CA LYS A 474 16.58 5.01 1.56
C LYS A 474 17.11 5.35 0.17
N LEU A 475 16.24 5.73 -0.75
CA LEU A 475 16.61 6.21 -2.09
C LEU A 475 17.55 7.43 -2.01
N THR A 476 17.37 8.28 -1.00
CA THR A 476 18.25 9.43 -0.72
C THR A 476 19.70 9.05 -0.49
N ASP A 477 19.98 7.88 0.08
CA ASP A 477 21.35 7.43 0.32
C ASP A 477 22.07 7.10 -1.01
N ALA A 478 21.34 6.58 -1.99
CA ALA A 478 21.85 6.35 -3.34
C ALA A 478 22.18 7.71 -4.02
N PHE A 479 21.31 8.70 -3.88
CA PHE A 479 21.55 10.03 -4.42
C PHE A 479 22.77 10.69 -3.79
N GLU A 480 22.94 10.63 -2.47
CA GLU A 480 24.12 11.17 -1.77
C GLU A 480 25.43 10.58 -2.27
N ALA A 481 25.45 9.25 -2.52
CA ALA A 481 26.64 8.59 -3.07
C ALA A 481 26.98 9.09 -4.50
N ILE A 482 25.95 9.31 -5.33
CA ILE A 482 26.12 9.83 -6.70
C ILE A 482 26.57 11.31 -6.65
N GLU A 483 25.94 12.13 -5.83
CA GLU A 483 26.28 13.55 -5.64
C GLU A 483 27.71 13.72 -5.14
N THR A 484 28.14 12.92 -4.15
CA THR A 484 29.52 12.88 -3.66
C THR A 484 30.51 12.50 -4.78
N ALA A 485 30.12 11.59 -5.67
CA ALA A 485 30.98 11.22 -6.80
C ALA A 485 31.05 12.33 -7.87
N LEU A 486 29.94 13.06 -8.07
CA LEU A 486 29.86 14.22 -8.97
C LEU A 486 30.70 15.41 -8.47
N GLU A 487 30.68 15.73 -7.18
CA GLU A 487 31.46 16.82 -6.60
C GLU A 487 32.96 16.65 -6.89
N LYS A 488 33.45 15.40 -6.85
CA LYS A 488 34.84 15.08 -7.22
C LYS A 488 35.15 15.26 -8.70
N LYS A 489 34.15 15.53 -9.52
CA LYS A 489 34.20 15.73 -10.96
C LYS A 489 33.68 17.10 -11.41
N ALA A 490 33.63 18.07 -10.52
CA ALA A 490 33.04 19.38 -10.77
C ALA A 490 33.57 20.08 -12.06
N ASN A 491 34.83 19.83 -12.45
CA ASN A 491 35.41 20.36 -13.69
C ASN A 491 34.84 19.75 -14.98
N VAL A 492 33.97 18.75 -14.87
CA VAL A 492 33.40 18.01 -16.02
C VAL A 492 31.88 18.17 -16.09
N TRP A 493 31.31 19.10 -15.32
CA TRP A 493 29.87 19.34 -15.35
C TRP A 493 29.42 19.87 -16.72
N ARG A 494 28.26 19.38 -17.17
CA ARG A 494 27.66 19.68 -18.47
C ARG A 494 26.34 20.45 -18.33
N THR A 495 26.24 21.28 -17.29
CA THR A 495 25.01 21.99 -16.94
C THR A 495 24.49 22.85 -18.09
N ASP A 496 25.38 23.57 -18.77
CA ASP A 496 25.01 24.42 -19.90
C ASP A 496 24.32 23.66 -21.03
N ILE A 497 24.71 22.39 -21.25
CA ILE A 497 24.10 21.54 -22.28
C ILE A 497 22.64 21.19 -21.90
N ALA A 498 22.42 20.87 -20.62
CA ALA A 498 21.09 20.56 -20.11
C ALA A 498 20.19 21.80 -20.11
N ASP A 499 20.69 22.95 -19.67
CA ASP A 499 19.96 24.21 -19.60
C ASP A 499 19.49 24.68 -20.97
N ALA A 500 20.38 24.68 -21.97
CA ALA A 500 20.00 25.05 -23.34
C ALA A 500 18.92 24.15 -23.94
N LYS A 501 18.84 22.86 -23.55
CA LYS A 501 17.80 21.96 -23.98
C LYS A 501 16.48 22.18 -23.20
N ASN A 502 16.58 22.40 -21.88
CA ASN A 502 15.44 22.70 -21.03
C ASN A 502 14.72 23.98 -21.49
N ASP A 503 15.46 25.04 -21.79
CA ASP A 503 14.90 26.31 -22.28
C ASP A 503 14.12 26.11 -23.59
N LYS A 504 14.72 25.42 -24.58
CA LYS A 504 14.03 25.07 -25.83
C LYS A 504 12.79 24.22 -25.61
N HIS A 505 12.85 23.28 -24.66
CA HIS A 505 11.70 22.44 -24.32
C HIS A 505 10.56 23.28 -23.73
N ARG A 506 10.85 24.15 -22.74
CA ARG A 506 9.89 25.09 -22.12
C ARG A 506 9.25 26.01 -23.15
N GLU A 507 10.05 26.61 -24.04
CA GLU A 507 9.54 27.47 -25.13
C GLU A 507 8.57 26.69 -26.03
N ARG A 508 8.93 25.44 -26.41
CA ARG A 508 8.10 24.60 -27.28
C ARG A 508 6.76 24.26 -26.63
N VAL A 509 6.80 23.79 -25.36
CA VAL A 509 5.60 23.41 -24.59
C VAL A 509 4.68 24.60 -24.39
N THR A 510 5.24 25.74 -23.95
CA THR A 510 4.47 26.97 -23.75
C THR A 510 3.82 27.47 -25.04
N ARG A 511 4.54 27.39 -26.18
CA ARG A 511 3.97 27.76 -27.48
C ARG A 511 2.85 26.83 -27.92
N ALA A 512 3.06 25.50 -27.84
CA ALA A 512 2.05 24.52 -28.21
C ALA A 512 0.78 24.65 -27.35
N ALA A 513 0.94 24.86 -26.05
CA ALA A 513 -0.18 25.04 -25.15
C ALA A 513 -0.93 26.36 -25.42
N LYS A 514 -0.22 27.45 -25.71
CA LYS A 514 -0.86 28.71 -26.13
C LYS A 514 -1.63 28.55 -27.43
N GLU A 515 -1.06 27.90 -28.43
CA GLU A 515 -1.72 27.65 -29.73
C GLU A 515 -2.98 26.80 -29.56
N ASN A 516 -2.93 25.74 -28.75
CA ASN A 516 -4.07 24.86 -28.47
C ASN A 516 -5.18 25.59 -27.68
N THR A 517 -4.80 26.46 -26.73
CA THR A 517 -5.77 27.20 -25.89
C THR A 517 -6.42 28.37 -26.66
N LEU A 518 -5.75 28.97 -27.64
CA LEU A 518 -6.28 30.05 -28.46
C LEU A 518 -7.28 29.55 -29.53
N ARG A 519 -7.28 28.24 -29.83
CA ARG A 519 -8.19 27.67 -30.84
C ARG A 519 -9.61 27.45 -30.33
N GLU A 520 -9.80 27.26 -29.03
CA GLU A 520 -11.10 26.91 -28.44
C GLU A 520 -11.35 27.75 -27.17
N THR A 521 -11.89 28.96 -27.36
CA THR A 521 -12.21 29.88 -26.26
C THR A 521 -13.72 29.95 -25.97
N SER A 522 -14.56 29.40 -26.82
CA SER A 522 -16.00 29.41 -26.68
C SER A 522 -16.68 28.27 -27.43
N GLY A 523 -17.89 27.94 -27.04
CA GLY A 523 -18.72 26.91 -27.66
C GLY A 523 -18.82 25.61 -26.88
N LYS A 524 -19.04 24.49 -27.57
CA LYS A 524 -19.18 23.18 -26.93
C LYS A 524 -17.91 22.82 -26.17
N LEU A 525 -18.08 22.26 -24.96
CA LEU A 525 -16.94 21.81 -24.14
C LEU A 525 -16.20 20.64 -24.81
N THR A 526 -14.87 20.75 -24.86
CA THR A 526 -13.98 19.70 -25.39
C THR A 526 -13.02 19.21 -24.33
N PRO A 527 -12.46 17.98 -24.45
CA PRO A 527 -11.42 17.49 -23.56
C PRO A 527 -10.23 18.43 -23.44
N ALA A 528 -9.79 19.05 -24.53
CA ALA A 528 -8.68 20.00 -24.56
C ALA A 528 -8.96 21.26 -23.73
N ALA A 529 -10.13 21.88 -23.96
CA ALA A 529 -10.55 23.08 -23.22
C ALA A 529 -10.76 22.79 -21.72
N MET A 530 -11.33 21.64 -21.38
CA MET A 530 -11.47 21.18 -19.99
C MET A 530 -10.11 21.03 -19.32
N CYS A 531 -9.19 20.25 -19.89
CA CYS A 531 -7.85 20.04 -19.35
C CYS A 531 -7.07 21.36 -19.21
N GLY A 532 -7.16 22.25 -20.20
CA GLY A 532 -6.54 23.58 -20.17
C GLY A 532 -7.10 24.48 -19.07
N THR A 533 -8.42 24.43 -18.83
CA THR A 533 -9.08 25.19 -17.75
C THR A 533 -8.62 24.68 -16.38
N ILE A 534 -8.62 23.36 -16.17
CA ILE A 534 -8.16 22.76 -14.92
C ILE A 534 -6.71 23.17 -14.65
N ALA A 535 -5.81 22.97 -15.62
CA ALA A 535 -4.40 23.29 -15.50
C ALA A 535 -4.11 24.77 -15.16
N LYS A 536 -4.92 25.70 -15.70
CA LYS A 536 -4.75 27.14 -15.44
C LYS A 536 -5.30 27.59 -14.10
N SER A 537 -6.38 26.96 -13.64
CA SER A 537 -7.14 27.44 -12.47
C SER A 537 -6.88 26.63 -11.21
N GLN A 538 -6.18 25.49 -11.28
CA GLN A 538 -5.84 24.69 -10.12
C GLN A 538 -4.90 25.47 -9.19
N PRO A 539 -5.15 25.47 -7.86
CA PRO A 539 -4.32 26.20 -6.92
C PRO A 539 -2.96 25.51 -6.71
N GLU A 540 -1.99 26.30 -6.27
CA GLU A 540 -0.70 25.79 -5.83
C GLU A 540 -0.85 24.78 -4.69
N ASN A 541 -0.02 23.73 -4.68
CA ASN A 541 -0.04 22.64 -3.72
C ASN A 541 -1.35 21.83 -3.67
N CYS A 542 -2.22 21.93 -4.66
CA CYS A 542 -3.39 21.03 -4.72
C CYS A 542 -2.95 19.57 -4.92
N VAL A 543 -3.87 18.65 -4.65
CA VAL A 543 -3.74 17.24 -5.01
C VAL A 543 -4.70 16.93 -6.13
N VAL A 544 -4.22 16.43 -7.25
CA VAL A 544 -5.05 15.94 -8.34
C VAL A 544 -5.04 14.42 -8.30
N VAL A 545 -6.20 13.82 -8.13
CA VAL A 545 -6.41 12.38 -8.25
C VAL A 545 -7.02 12.13 -9.61
N ASP A 546 -6.24 11.56 -10.52
CA ASP A 546 -6.57 11.47 -11.93
C ASP A 546 -6.98 10.03 -12.32
N GLU A 547 -8.26 9.84 -12.51
CA GLU A 547 -8.87 8.69 -13.16
C GLU A 547 -9.79 9.17 -14.31
N SER A 548 -9.39 10.23 -15.00
CA SER A 548 -10.10 10.80 -16.16
C SER A 548 -9.98 9.95 -17.42
N LEU A 549 -9.06 9.00 -17.42
CA LEU A 549 -8.81 8.04 -18.50
C LEU A 549 -8.63 8.75 -19.87
N THR A 550 -9.45 8.41 -20.88
CA THR A 550 -9.31 8.98 -22.24
C THR A 550 -9.60 10.48 -22.30
N SER A 551 -10.51 10.97 -21.48
CA SER A 551 -10.91 12.39 -21.48
C SER A 551 -9.84 13.33 -20.95
N GLY A 552 -8.97 12.83 -20.04
CA GLY A 552 -7.88 13.62 -19.47
C GLY A 552 -6.53 13.45 -20.18
N SER A 553 -6.47 12.82 -21.34
CA SER A 553 -5.20 12.53 -22.02
C SER A 553 -4.34 13.76 -22.32
N MET A 554 -4.95 14.95 -22.45
CA MET A 554 -4.26 16.22 -22.72
C MET A 554 -3.86 16.97 -21.42
N TYR A 555 -4.26 16.47 -20.25
CA TYR A 555 -4.03 17.17 -18.98
C TYR A 555 -2.54 17.28 -18.63
N TRP A 556 -1.74 16.25 -18.95
CA TRP A 556 -0.30 16.29 -18.70
C TRP A 556 0.37 17.46 -19.40
N ASP A 557 0.17 17.61 -20.71
CA ASP A 557 0.79 18.68 -21.51
C ASP A 557 0.25 20.07 -21.12
N ALA A 558 -1.03 20.17 -20.77
CA ALA A 558 -1.62 21.41 -20.29
C ALA A 558 -0.99 21.87 -18.97
N THR A 559 -0.71 20.94 -18.05
CA THR A 559 -0.09 21.27 -16.77
C THR A 559 1.39 21.64 -16.88
N ASP A 560 2.13 21.07 -17.83
CA ASP A 560 3.51 21.49 -18.11
C ASP A 560 3.61 22.96 -18.53
N ALA A 561 2.55 23.47 -19.17
CA ALA A 561 2.53 24.84 -19.67
C ALA A 561 2.05 25.88 -18.65
N PHE A 562 1.15 25.53 -17.74
CA PHE A 562 0.36 26.49 -16.99
C PHE A 562 0.29 26.27 -15.49
N SER A 563 0.59 25.08 -15.00
CA SER A 563 0.31 24.77 -13.59
C SER A 563 1.39 25.21 -12.63
N PRO A 564 1.02 25.73 -11.44
CA PRO A 564 1.90 25.80 -10.30
C PRO A 564 2.27 24.38 -9.82
N GLN A 565 3.05 24.28 -8.76
CA GLN A 565 3.39 22.99 -8.14
C GLN A 565 2.15 22.28 -7.59
N PHE A 566 2.05 20.98 -7.83
CA PHE A 566 0.95 20.15 -7.32
C PHE A 566 1.37 18.68 -7.19
N THR A 567 0.60 17.91 -6.42
CA THR A 567 0.73 16.45 -6.32
C THR A 567 -0.23 15.79 -7.29
N HIS A 568 0.26 14.88 -8.12
CA HIS A 568 -0.54 14.13 -9.10
C HIS A 568 -0.52 12.64 -8.73
N LEU A 569 -1.69 12.06 -8.51
CA LEU A 569 -1.91 10.64 -8.23
C LEU A 569 -2.68 10.03 -9.39
N THR A 570 -2.30 8.81 -9.84
CA THR A 570 -3.03 8.11 -10.90
C THR A 570 -3.40 6.68 -10.54
N LEU A 571 -4.26 6.09 -11.37
CA LEU A 571 -4.62 4.68 -11.33
C LEU A 571 -3.41 3.80 -11.70
N THR A 572 -2.94 2.98 -10.78
CA THR A 572 -1.70 2.18 -10.93
C THR A 572 -1.92 0.74 -11.37
N GLY A 573 -2.99 0.12 -10.92
CA GLY A 573 -3.26 -1.31 -11.14
C GLY A 573 -4.30 -1.59 -12.23
N GLY A 574 -4.91 -0.55 -12.84
CA GLY A 574 -5.93 -0.69 -13.88
C GLY A 574 -7.31 -1.10 -13.34
N ALA A 575 -7.49 -1.30 -12.04
CA ALA A 575 -8.80 -1.55 -11.45
C ALA A 575 -9.53 -0.21 -11.27
N ILE A 576 -10.47 0.10 -12.17
CA ILE A 576 -11.25 1.35 -12.15
C ILE A 576 -12.16 1.43 -10.91
N GLY A 577 -12.50 2.67 -10.49
CA GLY A 577 -13.18 2.95 -9.22
C GLY A 577 -12.19 3.29 -8.10
N PHE A 578 -11.07 3.92 -8.46
CA PHE A 578 -10.02 4.40 -7.59
C PHE A 578 -10.17 5.89 -7.25
N GLY A 579 -10.54 6.71 -8.25
CA GLY A 579 -10.36 8.16 -8.21
C GLY A 579 -11.14 8.85 -7.11
N LEU A 580 -12.44 8.59 -6.98
CA LEU A 580 -13.27 9.18 -5.93
C LEU A 580 -12.84 8.72 -4.54
N SER A 581 -12.55 7.43 -4.40
CA SER A 581 -12.11 6.84 -3.13
C SER A 581 -10.75 7.40 -2.69
N ALA A 582 -9.78 7.46 -3.60
CA ALA A 582 -8.45 8.02 -3.30
C ALA A 582 -8.52 9.52 -2.99
N ALA A 583 -9.45 10.26 -3.60
CA ALA A 583 -9.67 11.67 -3.28
C ALA A 583 -10.19 11.87 -1.86
N VAL A 584 -11.02 10.96 -1.31
CA VAL A 584 -11.37 10.95 0.12
C VAL A 584 -10.11 10.84 0.95
N GLY A 585 -9.26 9.85 0.68
CA GLY A 585 -8.02 9.65 1.43
C GLY A 585 -7.06 10.82 1.34
N ALA A 586 -6.87 11.38 0.15
CA ALA A 586 -6.03 12.54 -0.08
C ALA A 586 -6.50 13.77 0.73
N ALA A 587 -7.80 14.03 0.74
CA ALA A 587 -8.38 15.17 1.48
C ALA A 587 -8.34 14.96 3.01
N VAL A 588 -8.42 13.72 3.49
CA VAL A 588 -8.26 13.39 4.91
C VAL A 588 -6.79 13.49 5.31
N ALA A 589 -5.86 13.11 4.44
CA ALA A 589 -4.43 13.18 4.71
C ALA A 589 -3.94 14.61 4.96
N ASP A 590 -4.48 15.58 4.23
CA ASP A 590 -4.17 17.00 4.43
C ASP A 590 -5.40 17.85 4.12
N ARG A 591 -6.14 18.23 5.15
CA ARG A 591 -7.38 19.02 5.06
C ARG A 591 -7.14 20.47 4.58
N SER A 592 -5.90 20.96 4.61
CA SER A 592 -5.54 22.31 4.16
C SER A 592 -5.44 22.41 2.63
N ARG A 593 -5.20 21.28 1.95
CA ARG A 593 -5.02 21.22 0.51
C ARG A 593 -6.36 21.05 -0.21
N LYS A 594 -6.52 21.73 -1.35
CA LYS A 594 -7.61 21.44 -2.27
C LYS A 594 -7.31 20.12 -2.99
N VAL A 595 -8.31 19.24 -3.04
CA VAL A 595 -8.23 18.01 -3.83
C VAL A 595 -9.12 18.15 -5.07
N ILE A 596 -8.61 17.82 -6.25
CA ILE A 596 -9.35 17.73 -7.50
C ILE A 596 -9.45 16.25 -7.86
N ALA A 597 -10.65 15.68 -7.76
CA ALA A 597 -10.94 14.33 -8.24
C ALA A 597 -11.33 14.43 -9.72
N PHE A 598 -10.39 14.13 -10.60
CA PHE A 598 -10.57 14.20 -12.05
C PHE A 598 -10.98 12.81 -12.54
N GLN A 599 -12.27 12.58 -12.78
CA GLN A 599 -12.94 11.28 -12.81
C GLN A 599 -13.70 11.04 -14.11
N ALA A 600 -13.52 9.89 -14.76
CA ALA A 600 -14.35 9.45 -15.86
C ALA A 600 -15.73 8.97 -15.36
N ASP A 601 -16.76 9.16 -16.18
CA ASP A 601 -18.16 8.83 -15.84
C ASP A 601 -18.37 7.34 -15.53
N GLY A 602 -17.86 6.45 -16.35
CA GLY A 602 -18.05 5.02 -16.14
C GLY A 602 -17.28 4.47 -14.94
N SER A 603 -16.05 4.94 -14.72
CA SER A 603 -15.23 4.45 -13.59
C SER A 603 -15.72 4.99 -12.25
N GLY A 604 -16.25 6.21 -12.21
CA GLY A 604 -16.80 6.78 -10.98
C GLY A 604 -18.03 6.05 -10.42
N LEU A 605 -18.71 5.21 -11.21
CA LEU A 605 -19.81 4.39 -10.73
C LEU A 605 -19.37 3.22 -9.86
N TYR A 606 -18.11 2.81 -9.95
CA TYR A 606 -17.57 1.72 -9.15
C TYR A 606 -17.38 2.11 -7.67
N ASP A 607 -17.21 3.41 -7.39
CA ASP A 607 -16.93 3.92 -6.05
C ASP A 607 -17.72 5.22 -5.71
N CYS A 608 -18.86 5.44 -6.36
CA CYS A 608 -19.70 6.65 -6.21
C CYS A 608 -20.14 6.88 -4.74
N GLN A 609 -20.14 5.85 -3.88
CA GLN A 609 -20.42 5.96 -2.45
C GLN A 609 -19.40 6.88 -1.73
N ALA A 610 -18.22 7.08 -2.32
CA ALA A 610 -17.22 8.04 -1.84
C ALA A 610 -17.78 9.48 -1.77
N LEU A 611 -18.72 9.85 -2.64
CA LEU A 611 -19.38 11.15 -2.61
C LEU A 611 -20.08 11.40 -1.28
N TRP A 612 -20.76 10.38 -0.72
CA TRP A 612 -21.38 10.49 0.61
C TRP A 612 -20.33 10.74 1.71
N THR A 613 -19.21 10.01 1.68
CA THR A 613 -18.12 10.19 2.64
C THR A 613 -17.53 11.60 2.54
N MET A 614 -17.30 12.11 1.32
CA MET A 614 -16.85 13.48 1.10
C MET A 614 -17.80 14.51 1.74
N ALA A 615 -19.10 14.35 1.53
CA ALA A 615 -20.12 15.26 2.06
C ALA A 615 -20.22 15.18 3.59
N ARG A 616 -20.23 13.95 4.16
CA ARG A 616 -20.29 13.71 5.60
C ARG A 616 -19.16 14.40 6.36
N TYR A 617 -17.95 14.29 5.86
CA TYR A 617 -16.75 14.86 6.50
C TYR A 617 -16.37 16.25 5.98
N LYS A 618 -17.23 16.86 5.14
CA LYS A 618 -17.06 18.20 4.55
C LYS A 618 -15.67 18.37 3.94
N LEU A 619 -15.23 17.37 3.17
CA LEU A 619 -13.89 17.35 2.59
C LEU A 619 -13.74 18.45 1.53
N ASN A 620 -12.56 19.05 1.44
CA ASN A 620 -12.23 20.09 0.47
C ASN A 620 -11.90 19.47 -0.90
N VAL A 621 -12.92 18.86 -1.54
CA VAL A 621 -12.78 18.14 -2.81
C VAL A 621 -13.62 18.81 -3.89
N CYS A 622 -13.03 19.06 -5.05
CA CYS A 622 -13.75 19.37 -6.29
C CYS A 622 -13.75 18.11 -7.18
N VAL A 623 -14.91 17.51 -7.36
CA VAL A 623 -15.09 16.36 -8.26
C VAL A 623 -15.41 16.89 -9.66
N VAL A 624 -14.58 16.57 -10.65
CA VAL A 624 -14.83 16.85 -12.07
C VAL A 624 -15.15 15.53 -12.76
N ILE A 625 -16.41 15.34 -13.14
CA ILE A 625 -16.86 14.17 -13.89
C ILE A 625 -16.73 14.43 -15.37
N CYS A 626 -15.87 13.67 -16.06
CA CYS A 626 -15.72 13.69 -17.51
C CYS A 626 -16.81 12.81 -18.14
N ASN A 627 -17.97 13.38 -18.42
CA ASN A 627 -19.10 12.64 -18.97
C ASN A 627 -19.04 12.61 -20.50
N ASN A 628 -18.54 11.51 -21.05
CA ASN A 628 -18.61 11.21 -22.49
C ASN A 628 -19.62 10.10 -22.80
N SER A 629 -20.37 9.65 -21.81
CA SER A 629 -21.40 8.60 -21.88
C SER A 629 -20.89 7.29 -22.49
N SER A 630 -19.60 6.95 -22.27
CA SER A 630 -18.99 5.76 -22.90
C SER A 630 -17.75 5.27 -22.17
N TYR A 631 -17.54 3.96 -22.14
CA TYR A 631 -16.24 3.36 -21.92
C TYR A 631 -15.33 3.49 -23.15
N ASN A 632 -14.95 4.73 -23.47
CA ASN A 632 -14.29 5.05 -24.74
C ASN A 632 -12.96 4.33 -24.96
N ILE A 633 -12.24 3.98 -23.88
CA ILE A 633 -11.00 3.20 -24.01
C ILE A 633 -11.25 1.84 -24.69
N LEU A 634 -12.42 1.22 -24.45
CA LEU A 634 -12.75 -0.07 -25.07
C LEU A 634 -12.99 0.10 -26.58
N ASN A 635 -13.54 1.24 -27.01
CA ASN A 635 -13.69 1.55 -28.44
C ASN A 635 -12.33 1.77 -29.11
N ILE A 636 -11.40 2.44 -28.43
CA ILE A 636 -10.01 2.63 -28.88
C ILE A 636 -9.30 1.27 -28.99
N GLU A 637 -9.41 0.42 -27.95
CA GLU A 637 -8.80 -0.91 -27.93
C GLU A 637 -9.37 -1.82 -29.04
N ASN A 638 -10.67 -1.80 -29.29
CA ASN A 638 -11.29 -2.50 -30.40
C ASN A 638 -10.64 -2.14 -31.75
N ALA A 639 -10.38 -0.82 -31.95
CA ALA A 639 -9.72 -0.34 -33.16
C ALA A 639 -8.24 -0.75 -33.20
N MET A 640 -7.52 -0.63 -32.09
CA MET A 640 -6.10 -0.98 -32.00
C MET A 640 -5.86 -2.48 -32.18
N GLN A 641 -6.71 -3.32 -31.62
CA GLN A 641 -6.64 -4.78 -31.73
C GLN A 641 -7.23 -5.31 -33.03
N ARG A 642 -7.82 -4.44 -33.86
CA ARG A 642 -8.48 -4.79 -35.13
C ARG A 642 -9.50 -5.91 -34.98
N VAL A 643 -10.40 -5.74 -34.01
CA VAL A 643 -11.47 -6.71 -33.76
C VAL A 643 -12.45 -6.67 -34.93
N GLU A 644 -12.47 -7.72 -35.75
CA GLU A 644 -13.16 -7.74 -37.06
C GLU A 644 -14.66 -7.50 -36.96
N ASP A 645 -15.31 -7.94 -35.89
CA ASP A 645 -16.74 -7.79 -35.69
C ASP A 645 -17.13 -6.63 -34.78
N ALA A 646 -16.16 -5.90 -34.25
CA ALA A 646 -16.43 -4.74 -33.42
C ALA A 646 -17.22 -3.68 -34.20
N ASN A 647 -18.29 -3.20 -33.59
CA ASN A 647 -19.14 -2.14 -34.15
C ASN A 647 -19.92 -2.50 -35.44
N LYS A 648 -19.94 -3.74 -35.89
CA LYS A 648 -20.79 -4.20 -37.01
C LYS A 648 -22.29 -4.13 -36.68
N THR A 649 -22.64 -4.28 -35.42
CA THR A 649 -24.01 -4.19 -34.92
C THR A 649 -24.08 -3.31 -33.67
N ASN A 650 -25.27 -2.87 -33.30
CA ASN A 650 -25.50 -2.11 -32.07
C ASN A 650 -25.27 -2.96 -30.79
N VAL A 651 -25.19 -4.28 -30.91
CA VAL A 651 -25.00 -5.19 -29.77
C VAL A 651 -23.66 -4.96 -29.09
N SER A 652 -22.55 -4.88 -29.84
CA SER A 652 -21.24 -4.60 -29.24
C SER A 652 -21.15 -3.18 -28.68
N LYS A 653 -21.79 -2.20 -29.30
CA LYS A 653 -21.86 -0.82 -28.80
C LYS A 653 -22.61 -0.71 -27.48
N SER A 654 -23.64 -1.54 -27.25
CA SER A 654 -24.40 -1.51 -26.00
C SER A 654 -23.57 -1.87 -24.78
N LEU A 655 -22.45 -2.60 -24.94
CA LEU A 655 -21.53 -2.95 -23.85
C LEU A 655 -20.54 -1.82 -23.52
N THR A 656 -20.43 -0.81 -24.36
CA THR A 656 -19.51 0.32 -24.16
C THR A 656 -20.22 1.65 -23.99
N SER A 657 -21.54 1.72 -24.26
CA SER A 657 -22.36 2.93 -24.13
C SER A 657 -22.93 3.08 -22.72
N LEU A 658 -22.89 4.30 -22.19
CA LEU A 658 -23.48 4.70 -20.91
C LEU A 658 -24.58 5.78 -21.11
N GLY A 659 -25.06 5.95 -22.34
CA GLY A 659 -26.01 7.03 -22.69
C GLY A 659 -27.49 6.67 -22.48
N GLU A 660 -27.84 5.38 -22.34
CA GLU A 660 -29.23 4.93 -22.24
C GLU A 660 -29.42 3.91 -21.11
N PRO A 661 -29.87 4.33 -19.92
CA PRO A 661 -30.17 5.71 -19.53
C PRO A 661 -28.92 6.54 -19.24
N THR A 662 -28.98 7.84 -19.45
CA THR A 662 -27.92 8.77 -19.08
C THR A 662 -27.79 8.85 -17.56
N ILE A 663 -26.57 8.84 -17.05
CA ILE A 663 -26.26 8.98 -15.62
C ILE A 663 -26.45 10.46 -15.23
N ASP A 664 -27.28 10.73 -14.23
CA ASP A 664 -27.44 12.08 -13.67
C ASP A 664 -26.52 12.27 -12.46
N TRP A 665 -25.28 12.66 -12.73
CA TRP A 665 -24.26 12.89 -11.71
C TRP A 665 -24.60 14.04 -10.76
N VAL A 666 -25.30 15.07 -11.26
CA VAL A 666 -25.72 16.23 -10.46
C VAL A 666 -26.73 15.82 -9.40
N THR A 667 -27.77 15.08 -9.81
CA THR A 667 -28.78 14.58 -8.87
C THR A 667 -28.18 13.56 -7.90
N MET A 668 -27.31 12.68 -8.36
CA MET A 668 -26.59 11.73 -7.51
C MET A 668 -25.77 12.45 -6.44
N ALA A 669 -24.96 13.42 -6.79
CA ALA A 669 -24.15 14.18 -5.84
C ALA A 669 -25.02 14.91 -4.81
N LYS A 670 -26.12 15.54 -5.24
CA LYS A 670 -27.07 16.19 -4.35
C LYS A 670 -27.74 15.23 -3.38
N SER A 671 -28.07 14.01 -3.82
CA SER A 671 -28.64 12.96 -2.96
C SER A 671 -27.67 12.48 -1.90
N PHE A 672 -26.35 12.52 -2.19
CA PHE A 672 -25.29 12.23 -1.22
C PHE A 672 -24.90 13.43 -0.34
N GLY A 673 -25.53 14.59 -0.49
CA GLY A 673 -25.35 15.74 0.39
C GLY A 673 -24.45 16.86 -0.14
N PHE A 674 -24.08 16.84 -1.43
CA PHE A 674 -23.38 17.96 -2.06
C PHE A 674 -24.28 19.17 -2.14
N ARG A 675 -23.82 20.31 -1.65
CA ARG A 675 -24.57 21.59 -1.75
C ARG A 675 -24.44 22.24 -3.12
N MET A 676 -23.31 22.01 -3.80
CA MET A 676 -23.03 22.53 -5.13
C MET A 676 -22.71 21.37 -6.05
N ALA A 677 -23.53 21.18 -7.07
CA ALA A 677 -23.32 20.26 -8.16
C ALA A 677 -23.91 20.85 -9.43
N THR A 678 -23.11 20.98 -10.49
CA THR A 678 -23.47 21.72 -11.71
C THR A 678 -23.02 20.95 -12.94
N ARG A 679 -23.86 20.90 -13.96
CA ARG A 679 -23.57 20.33 -15.28
C ARG A 679 -23.15 21.45 -16.24
N CYS A 680 -22.04 21.24 -16.95
CA CYS A 680 -21.45 22.17 -17.91
C CYS A 680 -21.23 21.47 -19.24
N ASP A 681 -21.73 22.04 -20.32
CA ASP A 681 -21.64 21.55 -21.71
C ASP A 681 -20.95 22.54 -22.67
N THR A 682 -20.63 23.73 -22.14
CA THR A 682 -19.88 24.77 -22.88
C THR A 682 -18.58 25.13 -22.17
N ILE A 683 -17.62 25.65 -22.92
CA ILE A 683 -16.32 26.07 -22.40
C ILE A 683 -16.49 27.15 -21.33
N GLU A 684 -17.36 28.14 -21.62
CA GLU A 684 -17.61 29.29 -20.74
C GLU A 684 -18.25 28.85 -19.42
N SER A 685 -19.25 27.95 -19.47
CA SER A 685 -19.92 27.44 -18.28
C SER A 685 -18.95 26.66 -17.42
N PHE A 686 -18.12 25.81 -18.03
CA PHE A 686 -17.13 25.03 -17.29
C PHE A 686 -16.05 25.91 -16.64
N GLN A 687 -15.51 26.89 -17.38
CA GLN A 687 -14.53 27.84 -16.85
C GLN A 687 -15.07 28.59 -15.64
N MET A 688 -16.27 29.15 -15.73
CA MET A 688 -16.89 29.92 -14.66
C MET A 688 -17.11 29.04 -13.42
N VAL A 689 -17.72 27.87 -13.57
CA VAL A 689 -18.08 26.99 -12.45
C VAL A 689 -16.82 26.39 -11.82
N PHE A 690 -15.83 25.99 -12.62
CA PHE A 690 -14.61 25.44 -12.10
C PHE A 690 -13.76 26.47 -11.34
N GLN A 691 -13.65 27.71 -11.86
CA GLN A 691 -12.97 28.80 -11.14
C GLN A 691 -13.65 29.10 -9.81
N GLU A 692 -14.98 29.21 -9.78
CA GLU A 692 -15.72 29.36 -8.53
C GLU A 692 -15.47 28.22 -7.55
N ALA A 693 -15.37 26.97 -8.05
CA ALA A 693 -15.06 25.82 -7.21
C ALA A 693 -13.64 25.87 -6.63
N MET A 694 -12.69 26.46 -7.34
CA MET A 694 -11.30 26.60 -6.83
C MET A 694 -11.19 27.69 -5.75
N GLU A 695 -11.97 28.73 -5.84
CA GLU A 695 -11.99 29.83 -4.86
C GLU A 695 -12.66 29.44 -3.52
N LYS A 696 -13.61 28.51 -3.56
CA LYS A 696 -14.32 28.05 -2.36
C LYS A 696 -13.48 27.04 -1.57
N ASN A 697 -13.12 27.42 -0.35
CA ASN A 697 -12.40 26.57 0.60
C ASN A 697 -13.25 26.30 1.85
N GLY A 698 -13.39 25.03 2.24
CA GLY A 698 -13.96 24.65 3.54
C GLY A 698 -15.49 24.49 3.63
N ASP A 699 -16.25 24.77 2.56
CA ASP A 699 -17.72 24.64 2.56
C ASP A 699 -18.23 23.21 2.22
N GLY A 700 -17.33 22.25 2.14
CA GLY A 700 -17.61 20.88 1.72
C GLY A 700 -17.33 20.64 0.23
N PRO A 701 -17.63 19.42 -0.27
CA PRO A 701 -17.28 19.03 -1.63
C PRO A 701 -18.19 19.70 -2.68
N ILE A 702 -17.63 19.87 -3.88
CA ILE A 702 -18.29 20.43 -5.05
C ILE A 702 -18.18 19.42 -6.19
N LEU A 703 -19.24 19.28 -7.02
CA LEU A 703 -19.19 18.45 -8.22
C LEU A 703 -19.44 19.32 -9.47
N VAL A 704 -18.59 19.15 -10.47
CA VAL A 704 -18.70 19.75 -11.81
C VAL A 704 -18.78 18.62 -12.83
N GLU A 705 -19.93 18.42 -13.44
CA GLU A 705 -20.12 17.47 -14.54
C GLU A 705 -19.76 18.15 -15.86
N ALA A 706 -18.68 17.73 -16.48
CA ALA A 706 -18.21 18.18 -17.78
C ALA A 706 -18.77 17.25 -18.88
N VAL A 707 -19.70 17.72 -19.67
CA VAL A 707 -20.30 16.96 -20.79
C VAL A 707 -19.45 17.17 -22.04
N LEU A 708 -18.86 16.08 -22.55
CA LEU A 708 -17.83 16.08 -23.59
C LEU A 708 -18.37 15.56 -24.96
#